data_c698eaabe0468bf23c1a7bd102eac6f7
#
_entry.id   c698eaabe0468bf23c1a7bd102eac6f7
#
_cell.length_a   1.000
_cell.length_b   1.000
_cell.length_c   1.000
_cell.angle_alpha   90.00
_cell.angle_beta   90.00
_cell.angle_gamma   90.00
#
_symmetry.space_group_name_H-M   'P 1'
#
loop_
_entity.id
_entity.type
_entity.pdbx_description
1 polymer ?
#
loop_
_entity_poly.entity_id
_entity_poly.type
_entity_poly.pdbx_seq_one_letter_code
_entity_poly.pdbx_strand_id
1 'polypeptide(L)'
;MVFPELGGRIQRAYDKTNDYDFVYYNHVIKPALVGLTGPWISGGIEFNWPQHHRPSTYSPVDYSFCKNEDGSATVFVSETDKMYGTKGMASFTLYPDKAYIEIKGRLFNGTDTPQTFLWWANPAVPVNDHTYSVFPPDVHAVMDHGKRAVSTFPIATGEYYKYDYSAGIDISMYKNIKVPTSYMAAHSDFDFIGNYDEEKKAGLLHVADHHISPGKKQWTWGNADFGRAWDRNLTDADGPYIELMTGVFADNQPDFTWLKPYEEKTFVQYFMPYKGVGRVKNATKDAMINFTVEDGTANLLLYTSGCFDNLRLTVSRNGALLYETTLNADPCEYFEDSFATDLTSADGCEVTVTTEQNEILVSYQAIKEELEPTPDPAVPLAAPEELKSTEELFLGAQHLEQYRHATYEPADYYEEGLRRDPTDIRLNNGYGLLLLKRGHFEKAKEHFEKAIEKQTWKNPNPYYGESYFNLGLALRFLGEDEKAFDAFYKSTWSMETQSGGFYQLAALSCKKRLYSQALEFIDKSLIYNWHNMNARTLKAAILRALERDTKSFLAESLEIDPLSMGCLYENAKAENDMDAWVNVMRSPSHNYLELSLLYMKAGFYQDAADILEASPEKTPMTFYYQGFVFTEMQDNEEGCCRFYEG
;
A
#
# COMPACT_ATOMS: atom_id res chain seq x y z
N MET A 1 7.69 -18.03 -6.94
CA MET A 1 8.68 -17.42 -7.88
C MET A 1 8.44 -15.92 -7.88
N VAL A 2 9.47 -15.12 -7.63
CA VAL A 2 9.41 -13.65 -7.64
C VAL A 2 10.22 -13.13 -8.82
N PHE A 3 9.70 -12.09 -9.50
CA PHE A 3 10.35 -11.45 -10.65
C PHE A 3 10.76 -10.00 -10.33
N PRO A 4 11.96 -9.75 -9.79
CA PRO A 4 12.44 -8.40 -9.56
C PRO A 4 12.53 -7.57 -10.85
N GLU A 5 12.83 -8.19 -11.98
CA GLU A 5 12.95 -7.54 -13.30
C GLU A 5 11.59 -7.05 -13.86
N LEU A 6 10.48 -7.56 -13.31
CA LEU A 6 9.13 -7.22 -13.74
C LEU A 6 8.29 -6.73 -12.54
N GLY A 7 8.67 -5.59 -11.98
CA GLY A 7 7.93 -4.92 -10.92
C GLY A 7 7.94 -5.63 -9.55
N GLY A 8 8.79 -6.65 -9.34
CA GLY A 8 8.85 -7.37 -8.06
C GLY A 8 7.63 -8.25 -7.77
N ARG A 9 6.86 -8.64 -8.80
CA ARG A 9 5.66 -9.47 -8.64
C ARG A 9 5.98 -10.90 -8.22
N ILE A 10 5.04 -11.55 -7.53
CA ILE A 10 5.04 -13.00 -7.37
C ILE A 10 4.42 -13.59 -8.65
N GLN A 11 5.23 -14.20 -9.52
CA GLN A 11 4.75 -14.73 -10.81
C GLN A 11 4.08 -16.09 -10.67
N ARG A 12 4.49 -16.89 -9.69
CA ARG A 12 3.95 -18.24 -9.44
C ARG A 12 3.96 -18.55 -7.95
N ALA A 13 2.85 -19.14 -7.49
CA ALA A 13 2.76 -19.76 -6.17
C ALA A 13 2.05 -21.11 -6.31
N TYR A 14 2.72 -22.17 -5.85
CA TYR A 14 2.36 -23.55 -6.13
C TYR A 14 2.25 -24.36 -4.83
N ASP A 15 1.11 -25.00 -4.66
CA ASP A 15 0.86 -25.95 -3.58
C ASP A 15 1.34 -27.35 -3.98
N LYS A 16 2.42 -27.80 -3.37
CA LYS A 16 3.02 -29.13 -3.61
C LYS A 16 2.17 -30.28 -3.05
N THR A 17 1.29 -30.00 -2.10
CA THR A 17 0.44 -31.01 -1.45
C THR A 17 -0.77 -31.37 -2.29
N ASN A 18 -1.11 -30.56 -3.30
CA ASN A 18 -2.28 -30.74 -4.15
C ASN A 18 -1.98 -30.57 -5.65
N ASP A 19 -0.71 -30.49 -6.03
CA ASP A 19 -0.27 -30.24 -7.43
C ASP A 19 -1.06 -29.09 -8.09
N TYR A 20 -1.13 -27.94 -7.40
CA TYR A 20 -2.01 -26.85 -7.74
C TYR A 20 -1.32 -25.49 -7.71
N ASP A 21 -1.35 -24.78 -8.84
CA ASP A 21 -0.99 -23.36 -8.87
C ASP A 21 -2.15 -22.54 -8.31
N PHE A 22 -2.07 -22.12 -7.04
CA PHE A 22 -3.13 -21.35 -6.39
C PHE A 22 -3.10 -19.86 -6.77
N VAL A 23 -2.04 -19.44 -7.46
CA VAL A 23 -1.93 -18.17 -8.16
C VAL A 23 -1.78 -18.46 -9.66
N TYR A 24 -2.59 -17.79 -10.49
CA TYR A 24 -2.59 -18.00 -11.93
C TYR A 24 -1.20 -17.80 -12.52
N TYR A 25 -0.58 -18.89 -12.96
CA TYR A 25 0.72 -18.88 -13.59
C TYR A 25 0.59 -18.68 -15.09
N ASN A 26 0.80 -17.45 -15.56
CA ASN A 26 0.90 -17.16 -16.98
C ASN A 26 2.29 -17.56 -17.50
N HIS A 27 2.34 -18.52 -18.43
CA HIS A 27 3.59 -19.06 -18.98
C HIS A 27 4.23 -18.12 -20.00
N VAL A 28 3.56 -17.07 -20.44
CA VAL A 28 4.06 -16.10 -21.40
C VAL A 28 3.97 -14.68 -20.86
N ILE A 29 4.89 -13.83 -21.31
CA ILE A 29 4.87 -12.40 -21.00
C ILE A 29 4.30 -11.68 -22.22
N LYS A 30 3.02 -11.31 -22.15
CA LYS A 30 2.31 -10.53 -23.18
C LYS A 30 1.91 -9.18 -22.62
N PRO A 31 2.68 -8.11 -22.90
CA PRO A 31 2.30 -6.76 -22.46
C PRO A 31 1.02 -6.31 -23.14
N ALA A 32 0.11 -5.74 -22.36
CA ALA A 32 -1.11 -5.12 -22.83
C ALA A 32 -1.24 -3.72 -22.25
N LEU A 33 -1.81 -2.77 -23.01
CA LEU A 33 -2.15 -1.45 -22.51
C LEU A 33 -3.51 -1.52 -21.81
N VAL A 34 -3.48 -1.46 -20.49
CA VAL A 34 -4.67 -1.42 -19.64
C VAL A 34 -4.63 -0.14 -18.80
N GLY A 35 -5.60 0.74 -19.00
CA GLY A 35 -5.60 2.05 -18.37
C GLY A 35 -4.61 3.03 -19.00
N LEU A 36 -4.23 4.07 -18.22
CA LEU A 36 -3.44 5.21 -18.71
C LEU A 36 -1.96 5.18 -18.28
N THR A 37 -1.53 4.18 -17.54
CA THR A 37 -0.22 4.18 -16.87
C THR A 37 0.88 3.39 -17.58
N GLY A 38 0.58 2.78 -18.72
CA GLY A 38 1.56 2.07 -19.54
C GLY A 38 1.27 0.58 -19.69
N PRO A 39 2.24 -0.21 -20.14
CA PRO A 39 2.09 -1.64 -20.35
C PRO A 39 1.92 -2.39 -19.02
N TRP A 40 1.13 -3.46 -19.07
CA TRP A 40 0.84 -4.35 -17.96
C TRP A 40 0.88 -5.80 -18.46
N ILE A 41 1.17 -6.74 -17.58
CA ILE A 41 1.13 -8.18 -17.84
C ILE A 41 0.20 -8.87 -16.84
N SER A 42 -0.53 -9.89 -17.32
CA SER A 42 -1.45 -10.67 -16.50
C SER A 42 -0.74 -11.78 -15.72
N GLY A 43 -1.42 -12.30 -14.70
CA GLY A 43 -0.98 -13.42 -13.88
C GLY A 43 -0.13 -13.02 -12.68
N GLY A 44 0.10 -13.99 -11.80
CA GLY A 44 0.84 -13.77 -10.57
C GLY A 44 0.10 -12.92 -9.55
N ILE A 45 0.85 -12.32 -8.63
CA ILE A 45 0.37 -11.27 -7.72
C ILE A 45 1.13 -9.99 -8.07
N GLU A 46 0.41 -9.01 -8.61
CA GLU A 46 0.90 -7.64 -8.79
C GLU A 46 0.64 -6.82 -7.53
N PHE A 47 1.57 -5.94 -7.17
CA PHE A 47 1.38 -4.99 -6.08
C PHE A 47 1.17 -3.60 -6.66
N ASN A 48 -0.08 -3.15 -6.70
CA ASN A 48 -0.49 -1.83 -7.18
C ASN A 48 -0.09 -0.77 -6.16
N TRP A 49 0.91 0.04 -6.50
CA TRP A 49 1.52 1.04 -5.64
C TRP A 49 2.30 2.06 -6.50
N PRO A 50 2.28 3.35 -6.24
CA PRO A 50 1.39 4.11 -5.35
C PRO A 50 0.00 4.29 -5.94
N GLN A 51 -0.28 3.73 -7.08
CA GLN A 51 -1.57 3.69 -7.77
C GLN A 51 -1.68 2.40 -8.60
N HIS A 52 -2.87 2.07 -9.07
CA HIS A 52 -3.07 0.94 -9.95
C HIS A 52 -3.12 1.41 -11.43
N HIS A 53 -2.70 0.69 -12.39
CA HIS A 53 -1.61 -0.27 -12.29
C HIS A 53 -0.34 0.54 -12.12
N ARG A 54 0.59 0.11 -11.28
CA ARG A 54 1.82 0.86 -11.00
C ARG A 54 2.55 1.20 -12.30
N PRO A 55 3.01 2.45 -12.52
CA PRO A 55 3.70 2.83 -13.76
C PRO A 55 4.94 1.99 -14.08
N SER A 56 5.61 1.49 -13.04
CA SER A 56 6.81 0.65 -13.11
C SER A 56 6.51 -0.86 -13.00
N THR A 57 5.25 -1.29 -13.12
CA THR A 57 4.88 -2.72 -13.03
C THR A 57 5.62 -3.61 -14.03
N TYR A 58 6.20 -3.00 -15.07
CA TYR A 58 6.97 -3.65 -16.12
C TYR A 58 8.47 -3.29 -16.09
N SER A 59 8.97 -2.76 -14.98
CA SER A 59 10.35 -2.32 -14.81
C SER A 59 11.04 -3.07 -13.68
N PRO A 60 12.38 -3.19 -13.71
CA PRO A 60 13.15 -3.74 -12.61
C PRO A 60 12.95 -2.93 -11.32
N VAL A 61 12.91 -3.63 -10.19
CA VAL A 61 12.89 -3.05 -8.84
C VAL A 61 14.13 -3.48 -8.05
N ASP A 62 14.44 -2.77 -6.98
CA ASP A 62 15.49 -3.17 -6.04
C ASP A 62 15.06 -4.41 -5.28
N TYR A 63 15.99 -5.30 -4.98
CA TYR A 63 15.70 -6.53 -4.25
C TYR A 63 16.86 -6.98 -3.37
N SER A 64 16.52 -7.71 -2.35
CA SER A 64 17.42 -8.46 -1.48
C SER A 64 16.73 -9.74 -1.00
N PHE A 65 17.49 -10.66 -0.42
CA PHE A 65 16.91 -11.86 0.21
C PHE A 65 17.76 -12.30 1.39
N CYS A 66 17.12 -12.95 2.35
CA CYS A 66 17.81 -13.56 3.50
C CYS A 66 17.17 -14.89 3.88
N LYS A 67 17.96 -15.69 4.59
CA LYS A 67 17.48 -16.85 5.38
C LYS A 67 17.47 -16.43 6.82
N ASN A 68 16.36 -16.64 7.49
CA ASN A 68 16.16 -16.29 8.88
C ASN A 68 16.59 -17.44 9.82
N GLU A 69 16.81 -17.14 11.08
CA GLU A 69 17.27 -18.12 12.11
C GLU A 69 16.24 -19.22 12.36
N ASP A 70 14.94 -18.94 12.16
CA ASP A 70 13.83 -19.90 12.26
C ASP A 70 13.70 -20.84 11.04
N GLY A 71 14.62 -20.72 10.08
CA GLY A 71 14.63 -21.51 8.85
C GLY A 71 13.73 -20.94 7.73
N SER A 72 13.00 -19.86 7.98
CA SER A 72 12.24 -19.17 6.95
C SER A 72 13.16 -18.43 5.98
N ALA A 73 12.62 -18.07 4.82
CA ALA A 73 13.33 -17.30 3.80
C ALA A 73 12.49 -16.12 3.34
N THR A 74 13.10 -14.94 3.29
CA THR A 74 12.46 -13.69 2.93
C THR A 74 13.09 -13.09 1.69
N VAL A 75 12.26 -12.66 0.73
CA VAL A 75 12.66 -11.83 -0.41
C VAL A 75 12.08 -10.43 -0.21
N PHE A 76 12.91 -9.41 -0.31
CA PHE A 76 12.51 -8.01 -0.27
C PHE A 76 12.52 -7.45 -1.69
N VAL A 77 11.50 -6.69 -2.04
CA VAL A 77 11.44 -5.90 -3.28
C VAL A 77 11.03 -4.48 -2.93
N SER A 78 11.66 -3.49 -3.56
CA SER A 78 11.42 -2.09 -3.22
C SER A 78 11.60 -1.18 -4.43
N GLU A 79 10.93 -0.04 -4.39
CA GLU A 79 11.06 1.02 -5.38
C GLU A 79 10.74 2.37 -4.75
N THR A 80 11.50 3.40 -5.12
CA THR A 80 11.07 4.79 -4.95
C THR A 80 10.33 5.21 -6.21
N ASP A 81 9.07 5.56 -6.07
CA ASP A 81 8.21 5.94 -7.20
C ASP A 81 8.69 7.25 -7.85
N LYS A 82 8.77 7.23 -9.19
CA LYS A 82 9.27 8.37 -9.98
C LYS A 82 8.29 9.54 -10.08
N MET A 83 6.99 9.32 -9.80
CA MET A 83 5.98 10.36 -9.94
C MET A 83 5.82 11.21 -8.67
N TYR A 84 5.96 10.59 -7.50
CA TYR A 84 5.63 11.22 -6.22
C TYR A 84 6.75 11.13 -5.18
N GLY A 85 7.84 10.42 -5.49
CA GLY A 85 9.00 10.28 -4.59
C GLY A 85 8.71 9.46 -3.33
N THR A 86 7.67 8.65 -3.34
CA THR A 86 7.31 7.79 -2.22
C THR A 86 7.95 6.41 -2.38
N LYS A 87 8.41 5.80 -1.29
CA LYS A 87 9.04 4.47 -1.31
C LYS A 87 8.05 3.39 -0.88
N GLY A 88 7.91 2.35 -1.69
CA GLY A 88 7.21 1.12 -1.34
C GLY A 88 8.18 -0.04 -1.23
N MET A 89 8.01 -0.87 -0.22
CA MET A 89 8.70 -2.14 -0.07
C MET A 89 7.69 -3.22 0.27
N ALA A 90 7.82 -4.38 -0.40
CA ALA A 90 7.14 -5.61 -0.01
C ALA A 90 8.17 -6.68 0.33
N SER A 91 7.93 -7.43 1.39
CA SER A 91 8.70 -8.63 1.70
C SER A 91 7.81 -9.86 1.64
N PHE A 92 8.35 -10.94 1.10
CA PHE A 92 7.67 -12.22 0.91
C PHE A 92 8.40 -13.28 1.71
N THR A 93 7.77 -13.78 2.76
CA THR A 93 8.38 -14.80 3.64
C THR A 93 7.66 -16.14 3.49
N LEU A 94 8.47 -17.20 3.31
CA LEU A 94 8.03 -18.58 3.36
C LEU A 94 8.64 -19.27 4.59
N TYR A 95 7.80 -19.95 5.34
CA TYR A 95 8.16 -20.72 6.52
C TYR A 95 8.23 -22.22 6.19
N PRO A 96 9.12 -22.99 6.82
CA PRO A 96 9.29 -24.41 6.53
C PRO A 96 8.08 -25.26 6.93
N ASP A 97 7.28 -24.80 7.89
CA ASP A 97 6.16 -25.51 8.51
C ASP A 97 4.78 -24.86 8.26
N LYS A 98 4.70 -23.89 7.34
CA LYS A 98 3.47 -23.17 7.02
C LYS A 98 3.15 -23.19 5.53
N ALA A 99 1.88 -23.35 5.21
CA ALA A 99 1.37 -23.34 3.84
C ALA A 99 0.78 -21.96 3.46
N TYR A 100 1.52 -20.88 3.75
CA TYR A 100 1.17 -19.53 3.29
C TYR A 100 2.40 -18.72 2.89
N ILE A 101 2.15 -17.67 2.14
CA ILE A 101 3.11 -16.59 1.88
C ILE A 101 2.73 -15.43 2.78
N GLU A 102 3.60 -15.05 3.71
CA GLU A 102 3.44 -13.80 4.46
C GLU A 102 3.99 -12.65 3.63
N ILE A 103 3.18 -11.61 3.48
CA ILE A 103 3.57 -10.37 2.78
C ILE A 103 3.54 -9.24 3.79
N LYS A 104 4.70 -8.61 4.04
CA LYS A 104 4.76 -7.36 4.80
C LYS A 104 4.98 -6.21 3.83
N GLY A 105 4.09 -5.23 3.90
CA GLY A 105 4.20 -3.98 3.14
C GLY A 105 4.72 -2.85 4.02
N ARG A 106 5.53 -1.99 3.42
CA ARG A 106 6.07 -0.76 4.01
C ARG A 106 5.94 0.37 3.01
N LEU A 107 5.20 1.40 3.35
CA LEU A 107 4.94 2.57 2.51
C LEU A 107 5.48 3.79 3.23
N PHE A 108 6.48 4.43 2.65
CA PHE A 108 7.18 5.56 3.26
C PHE A 108 7.12 6.78 2.34
N ASN A 109 6.67 7.91 2.88
CA ASN A 109 6.75 9.20 2.21
C ASN A 109 8.07 9.89 2.58
N GLY A 110 9.11 9.74 1.75
CA GLY A 110 10.40 10.41 1.94
C GLY A 110 10.41 11.88 1.52
N THR A 111 9.27 12.45 1.07
CA THR A 111 9.19 13.82 0.60
C THR A 111 8.81 14.81 1.71
N ASP A 112 9.05 16.09 1.45
CA ASP A 112 8.77 17.19 2.38
C ASP A 112 7.27 17.58 2.39
N THR A 113 6.44 17.00 1.52
CA THR A 113 5.03 17.34 1.35
C THR A 113 4.13 16.12 1.54
N PRO A 114 2.86 16.29 1.96
CA PRO A 114 1.91 15.18 1.99
C PRO A 114 1.75 14.55 0.59
N GLN A 115 1.71 13.24 0.56
CA GLN A 115 1.45 12.45 -0.65
C GLN A 115 0.23 11.56 -0.43
N THR A 116 -0.36 11.09 -1.51
CA THR A 116 -1.41 10.09 -1.45
C THR A 116 -0.93 8.79 -2.04
N PHE A 117 -1.53 7.71 -1.62
CA PHE A 117 -1.23 6.40 -2.16
C PHE A 117 -2.47 5.52 -2.23
N LEU A 118 -2.36 4.52 -3.05
CA LEU A 118 -3.23 3.38 -3.12
C LEU A 118 -2.35 2.14 -3.08
N TRP A 119 -2.67 1.17 -2.22
CA TRP A 119 -2.10 -0.16 -2.27
C TRP A 119 -3.20 -1.20 -2.45
N TRP A 120 -3.07 -2.02 -3.49
CA TRP A 120 -3.87 -3.20 -3.70
C TRP A 120 -2.96 -4.34 -4.13
N ALA A 121 -2.97 -5.44 -3.38
CA ALA A 121 -2.42 -6.70 -3.86
C ALA A 121 -3.41 -7.28 -4.88
N ASN A 122 -2.92 -7.65 -6.05
CA ASN A 122 -3.73 -8.10 -7.19
C ASN A 122 -3.35 -9.54 -7.59
N PRO A 123 -3.74 -10.57 -6.80
CA PRO A 123 -3.59 -11.95 -7.23
C PRO A 123 -4.55 -12.28 -8.36
N ALA A 124 -4.00 -12.84 -9.43
CA ALA A 124 -4.76 -13.53 -10.45
C ALA A 124 -4.97 -14.99 -10.01
N VAL A 125 -6.17 -15.53 -10.20
CA VAL A 125 -6.48 -16.94 -9.93
C VAL A 125 -7.13 -17.59 -11.15
N PRO A 126 -6.76 -18.83 -11.50
CA PRO A 126 -7.35 -19.53 -12.65
C PRO A 126 -8.83 -19.78 -12.40
N VAL A 127 -9.63 -19.73 -13.45
CA VAL A 127 -11.07 -19.98 -13.36
C VAL A 127 -11.58 -20.86 -14.49
N ASN A 128 -12.68 -21.56 -14.21
CA ASN A 128 -13.48 -22.34 -15.14
C ASN A 128 -14.97 -22.24 -14.78
N ASP A 129 -15.84 -23.01 -15.41
CA ASP A 129 -17.29 -22.97 -15.17
C ASP A 129 -17.70 -23.48 -13.76
N HIS A 130 -16.78 -24.08 -13.01
CA HIS A 130 -16.98 -24.61 -11.65
C HIS A 130 -16.34 -23.74 -10.57
N THR A 131 -15.75 -22.60 -10.98
CA THR A 131 -15.07 -21.68 -10.05
C THR A 131 -16.02 -20.58 -9.57
N TYR A 132 -15.93 -20.28 -8.26
CA TYR A 132 -16.59 -19.12 -7.66
C TYR A 132 -15.66 -18.34 -6.75
N SER A 133 -15.98 -17.05 -6.58
CA SER A 133 -15.34 -16.23 -5.58
C SER A 133 -15.94 -16.49 -4.19
N VAL A 134 -15.09 -16.43 -3.17
CA VAL A 134 -15.46 -16.63 -1.76
C VAL A 134 -15.31 -15.31 -1.03
N PHE A 135 -16.41 -14.58 -0.93
CA PHE A 135 -16.51 -13.40 -0.07
C PHE A 135 -16.98 -13.83 1.33
N PRO A 136 -16.67 -13.02 2.36
CA PRO A 136 -17.21 -13.25 3.70
C PRO A 136 -18.75 -13.30 3.73
N PRO A 137 -19.33 -13.98 4.71
CA PRO A 137 -20.79 -14.19 4.78
C PRO A 137 -21.59 -12.92 5.08
N ASP A 138 -20.95 -11.83 5.52
CA ASP A 138 -21.57 -10.51 5.76
C ASP A 138 -21.60 -9.61 4.53
N VAL A 139 -21.03 -10.04 3.39
CA VAL A 139 -21.06 -9.25 2.15
C VAL A 139 -22.38 -9.44 1.44
N HIS A 140 -23.27 -8.45 1.56
CA HIS A 140 -24.60 -8.43 0.93
C HIS A 140 -24.71 -7.50 -0.27
N ALA A 141 -23.75 -6.60 -0.46
CA ALA A 141 -23.70 -5.66 -1.58
C ALA A 141 -22.28 -5.52 -2.14
N VAL A 142 -22.20 -5.31 -3.44
CA VAL A 142 -20.95 -5.04 -4.17
C VAL A 142 -21.11 -3.82 -5.06
N MET A 143 -19.99 -3.16 -5.33
CA MET A 143 -19.92 -1.94 -6.13
C MET A 143 -18.87 -2.06 -7.24
N ASP A 144 -19.04 -1.28 -8.29
CA ASP A 144 -18.01 -1.12 -9.33
C ASP A 144 -16.93 -0.09 -8.93
N HIS A 145 -15.91 0.05 -9.77
CA HIS A 145 -14.91 1.11 -9.65
C HIS A 145 -15.56 2.51 -9.57
N GLY A 146 -15.24 3.26 -8.52
CA GLY A 146 -15.79 4.59 -8.30
C GLY A 146 -17.23 4.60 -7.80
N LYS A 147 -17.76 3.45 -7.35
CA LYS A 147 -19.10 3.34 -6.72
C LYS A 147 -20.24 3.84 -7.63
N ARG A 148 -20.13 3.69 -8.96
CA ARG A 148 -21.12 4.19 -9.92
C ARG A 148 -22.31 3.25 -10.11
N ALA A 149 -22.10 1.95 -9.91
CA ALA A 149 -23.12 0.92 -9.92
C ALA A 149 -23.03 0.07 -8.67
N VAL A 150 -24.15 -0.37 -8.15
CA VAL A 150 -24.29 -1.19 -6.94
C VAL A 150 -25.18 -2.38 -7.23
N SER A 151 -24.88 -3.54 -6.66
CA SER A 151 -25.68 -4.76 -6.78
C SER A 151 -25.76 -5.47 -5.44
N THR A 152 -26.86 -6.21 -5.22
CA THR A 152 -26.91 -7.25 -4.19
C THR A 152 -25.93 -8.37 -4.51
N PHE A 153 -25.44 -9.08 -3.50
CA PHE A 153 -24.46 -10.15 -3.60
C PHE A 153 -24.75 -11.26 -2.59
N PRO A 154 -24.55 -12.56 -2.87
CA PRO A 154 -24.04 -13.09 -4.15
C PRO A 154 -25.10 -13.14 -5.26
N ILE A 155 -26.38 -13.03 -4.92
CA ILE A 155 -27.47 -13.07 -5.89
C ILE A 155 -27.77 -11.63 -6.36
N ALA A 156 -27.44 -11.33 -7.61
CA ALA A 156 -27.82 -10.08 -8.26
C ALA A 156 -29.26 -10.16 -8.77
N THR A 157 -30.05 -9.08 -8.57
CA THR A 157 -31.49 -9.04 -8.86
C THR A 157 -31.92 -7.87 -9.74
N GLY A 158 -30.99 -7.16 -10.35
CA GLY A 158 -31.29 -6.00 -11.22
C GLY A 158 -30.24 -5.81 -12.30
N GLU A 159 -30.18 -4.61 -12.86
CA GLU A 159 -29.13 -4.28 -13.81
C GLU A 159 -27.83 -3.92 -13.07
N TYR A 160 -26.71 -4.57 -13.45
CA TYR A 160 -25.38 -4.24 -12.97
C TYR A 160 -24.41 -4.19 -14.15
N TYR A 161 -23.70 -3.09 -14.29
CA TYR A 161 -22.73 -2.88 -15.36
C TYR A 161 -23.30 -3.11 -16.77
N LYS A 162 -24.56 -2.63 -17.00
CA LYS A 162 -25.32 -2.77 -18.24
C LYS A 162 -25.70 -4.21 -18.62
N TYR A 163 -25.66 -5.14 -17.66
CA TYR A 163 -26.13 -6.50 -17.83
C TYR A 163 -27.33 -6.75 -16.91
N ASP A 164 -28.36 -7.42 -17.43
CA ASP A 164 -29.60 -7.69 -16.71
C ASP A 164 -29.49 -9.01 -15.92
N TYR A 165 -29.51 -8.90 -14.61
CA TYR A 165 -29.52 -9.98 -13.64
C TYR A 165 -30.89 -10.15 -12.95
N SER A 166 -31.97 -9.56 -13.48
CA SER A 166 -33.30 -9.55 -12.84
C SER A 166 -33.88 -10.94 -12.56
N ALA A 167 -33.37 -11.98 -13.21
CA ALA A 167 -33.75 -13.37 -12.96
C ALA A 167 -33.24 -13.94 -11.60
N GLY A 168 -32.43 -13.20 -10.85
CA GLY A 168 -31.79 -13.70 -9.63
C GLY A 168 -30.61 -14.62 -9.95
N ILE A 169 -29.46 -14.05 -10.25
CA ILE A 169 -28.29 -14.78 -10.74
C ILE A 169 -27.15 -14.69 -9.73
N ASP A 170 -26.56 -15.83 -9.36
CA ASP A 170 -25.36 -15.89 -8.52
C ASP A 170 -24.14 -15.37 -9.27
N ILE A 171 -23.72 -14.15 -8.96
CA ILE A 171 -22.57 -13.47 -9.56
C ILE A 171 -21.24 -13.77 -8.85
N SER A 172 -21.25 -14.62 -7.83
CA SER A 172 -20.01 -15.22 -7.33
C SER A 172 -19.44 -16.26 -8.29
N MET A 173 -20.32 -16.93 -9.08
CA MET A 173 -19.94 -17.95 -10.05
C MET A 173 -19.38 -17.32 -11.32
N TYR A 174 -18.11 -17.61 -11.68
CA TYR A 174 -17.47 -17.06 -12.88
C TYR A 174 -18.29 -17.25 -14.16
N LYS A 175 -18.88 -18.43 -14.38
CA LYS A 175 -19.68 -18.73 -15.58
C LYS A 175 -20.88 -17.80 -15.79
N ASN A 176 -21.34 -17.14 -14.74
CA ASN A 176 -22.51 -16.25 -14.76
C ASN A 176 -22.15 -14.81 -15.11
N ILE A 177 -20.86 -14.43 -15.04
CA ILE A 177 -20.40 -13.07 -15.29
C ILE A 177 -20.06 -12.91 -16.76
N LYS A 178 -20.88 -12.16 -17.51
CA LYS A 178 -20.77 -12.08 -18.97
C LYS A 178 -19.90 -10.92 -19.50
N VAL A 179 -19.76 -9.86 -18.73
CA VAL A 179 -19.10 -8.62 -19.15
C VAL A 179 -17.93 -8.27 -18.22
N PRO A 180 -16.92 -7.52 -18.69
CA PRO A 180 -15.85 -7.03 -17.84
C PRO A 180 -16.44 -6.19 -16.70
N THR A 181 -16.14 -6.58 -15.46
CA THR A 181 -16.67 -5.86 -14.30
C THR A 181 -15.90 -6.15 -13.03
N SER A 182 -16.07 -5.29 -12.04
CA SER A 182 -15.57 -5.43 -10.69
C SER A 182 -16.70 -5.58 -9.69
N TYR A 183 -16.43 -6.33 -8.64
CA TYR A 183 -17.29 -6.52 -7.50
C TYR A 183 -16.46 -6.18 -6.25
N MET A 184 -16.64 -4.97 -5.71
CA MET A 184 -16.02 -4.53 -4.47
C MET A 184 -17.02 -4.70 -3.36
N ALA A 185 -16.66 -5.41 -2.29
CA ALA A 185 -17.50 -5.51 -1.10
C ALA A 185 -17.83 -4.10 -0.58
N ALA A 186 -19.09 -3.84 -0.31
CA ALA A 186 -19.51 -2.56 0.25
C ALA A 186 -19.00 -2.40 1.69
N HIS A 187 -19.03 -3.50 2.45
CA HIS A 187 -18.53 -3.60 3.81
C HIS A 187 -18.28 -5.07 4.17
N SER A 188 -17.34 -5.33 5.09
CA SER A 188 -17.16 -6.63 5.74
C SER A 188 -16.31 -6.50 7.00
N ASP A 189 -16.74 -7.13 8.08
CA ASP A 189 -16.01 -7.24 9.36
C ASP A 189 -15.13 -8.49 9.44
N PHE A 190 -15.00 -9.24 8.36
CA PHE A 190 -14.15 -10.43 8.28
C PHE A 190 -12.81 -10.16 7.60
N ASP A 191 -11.84 -10.99 7.91
CA ASP A 191 -10.43 -10.82 7.55
C ASP A 191 -10.04 -11.51 6.23
N PHE A 192 -10.98 -12.01 5.42
CA PHE A 192 -10.62 -12.85 4.27
C PHE A 192 -11.38 -12.53 2.98
N ILE A 193 -10.81 -12.98 1.86
CA ILE A 193 -11.44 -13.14 0.54
C ILE A 193 -10.70 -14.25 -0.20
N GLY A 194 -11.40 -14.99 -1.07
CA GLY A 194 -10.78 -16.06 -1.85
C GLY A 194 -11.58 -16.49 -3.07
N ASN A 195 -11.15 -17.61 -3.64
CA ASN A 195 -11.89 -18.35 -4.66
C ASN A 195 -11.82 -19.86 -4.39
N TYR A 196 -12.69 -20.60 -5.02
CA TYR A 196 -12.67 -22.05 -4.95
C TYR A 196 -13.07 -22.67 -6.30
N ASP A 197 -12.38 -23.72 -6.68
CA ASP A 197 -12.65 -24.57 -7.84
C ASP A 197 -13.20 -25.91 -7.35
N GLU A 198 -14.47 -26.18 -7.63
CA GLU A 198 -15.18 -27.40 -7.21
C GLU A 198 -14.60 -28.69 -7.82
N GLU A 199 -14.04 -28.60 -9.03
CA GLU A 199 -13.44 -29.79 -9.68
C GLU A 199 -12.11 -30.16 -9.03
N LYS A 200 -11.29 -29.14 -8.70
CA LYS A 200 -9.98 -29.33 -8.05
C LYS A 200 -10.09 -29.44 -6.54
N LYS A 201 -11.25 -29.08 -5.98
CA LYS A 201 -11.49 -28.94 -4.52
C LYS A 201 -10.44 -28.10 -3.83
N ALA A 202 -10.00 -27.02 -4.48
CA ALA A 202 -8.92 -26.14 -4.02
C ALA A 202 -9.18 -24.69 -4.43
N GLY A 203 -8.50 -23.77 -3.76
CA GLY A 203 -8.55 -22.35 -4.08
C GLY A 203 -7.41 -21.56 -3.46
N LEU A 204 -7.45 -20.25 -3.67
CA LEU A 204 -6.63 -19.26 -2.97
C LEU A 204 -7.47 -18.59 -1.90
N LEU A 205 -6.89 -18.40 -0.71
CA LEU A 205 -7.43 -17.53 0.32
C LEU A 205 -6.42 -16.44 0.66
N HIS A 206 -6.90 -15.21 0.76
CA HIS A 206 -6.21 -14.08 1.36
C HIS A 206 -6.75 -13.85 2.76
N VAL A 207 -5.86 -13.58 3.72
CA VAL A 207 -6.23 -13.19 5.09
C VAL A 207 -5.42 -11.96 5.49
N ALA A 208 -6.11 -10.96 6.04
CA ALA A 208 -5.50 -9.78 6.67
C ALA A 208 -6.54 -9.08 7.54
N ASP A 209 -6.08 -8.42 8.61
CA ASP A 209 -6.91 -7.60 9.51
C ASP A 209 -7.74 -6.58 8.71
N HIS A 210 -9.08 -6.69 8.76
CA HIS A 210 -10.00 -5.83 8.00
C HIS A 210 -9.94 -4.36 8.43
N HIS A 211 -9.47 -4.02 9.65
CA HIS A 211 -9.25 -2.64 10.06
C HIS A 211 -8.10 -1.97 9.32
N ILE A 212 -7.15 -2.76 8.79
CA ILE A 212 -6.01 -2.28 8.01
C ILE A 212 -6.22 -2.55 6.51
N SER A 213 -6.78 -3.72 6.19
CA SER A 213 -7.02 -4.20 4.83
C SER A 213 -8.52 -4.44 4.58
N PRO A 214 -9.35 -3.39 4.60
CA PRO A 214 -10.80 -3.53 4.43
C PRO A 214 -11.20 -3.87 2.99
N GLY A 215 -10.42 -3.42 2.03
CA GLY A 215 -10.75 -3.54 0.60
C GLY A 215 -10.74 -4.99 0.12
N LYS A 216 -11.89 -5.48 -0.36
CA LYS A 216 -12.09 -6.81 -0.93
C LYS A 216 -12.77 -6.67 -2.28
N LYS A 217 -12.10 -7.14 -3.34
CA LYS A 217 -12.57 -6.92 -4.71
C LYS A 217 -12.30 -8.13 -5.60
N GLN A 218 -13.28 -8.49 -6.40
CA GLN A 218 -13.10 -9.31 -7.59
C GLN A 218 -13.13 -8.43 -8.85
N TRP A 219 -12.23 -8.71 -9.79
CA TRP A 219 -12.29 -8.21 -11.15
C TRP A 219 -12.26 -9.37 -12.14
N THR A 220 -12.98 -9.23 -13.25
CA THR A 220 -13.00 -10.22 -14.33
C THR A 220 -13.17 -9.56 -15.70
N TRP A 221 -12.60 -10.17 -16.73
CA TRP A 221 -12.89 -9.85 -18.13
C TRP A 221 -14.26 -10.36 -18.59
N GLY A 222 -14.91 -11.19 -17.79
CA GLY A 222 -16.18 -11.85 -18.10
C GLY A 222 -16.01 -13.14 -18.92
N ASN A 223 -17.10 -13.95 -18.93
CA ASN A 223 -17.15 -15.27 -19.57
C ASN A 223 -17.89 -15.26 -20.93
N ALA A 224 -17.95 -14.11 -21.60
CA ALA A 224 -18.47 -14.01 -22.97
C ALA A 224 -17.33 -13.74 -23.97
N ASP A 225 -17.68 -13.56 -25.24
CA ASP A 225 -16.70 -13.46 -26.35
C ASP A 225 -15.66 -12.35 -26.15
N PHE A 226 -16.06 -11.24 -25.54
CA PHE A 226 -15.13 -10.15 -25.22
C PHE A 226 -14.06 -10.59 -24.22
N GLY A 227 -14.45 -11.23 -23.12
CA GLY A 227 -13.51 -11.75 -22.13
C GLY A 227 -12.57 -12.78 -22.72
N ARG A 228 -13.10 -13.72 -23.51
CA ARG A 228 -12.31 -14.73 -24.22
C ARG A 228 -11.34 -14.14 -25.26
N ALA A 229 -11.69 -13.00 -25.87
CA ALA A 229 -10.77 -12.27 -26.73
C ALA A 229 -9.59 -11.70 -25.94
N TRP A 230 -9.85 -11.17 -24.73
CA TRP A 230 -8.81 -10.70 -23.83
C TRP A 230 -7.92 -11.83 -23.33
N ASP A 231 -8.46 -12.99 -22.97
CA ASP A 231 -7.66 -14.16 -22.59
C ASP A 231 -6.62 -14.47 -23.67
N ARG A 232 -7.03 -14.53 -24.94
CA ARG A 232 -6.11 -14.77 -26.06
C ARG A 232 -5.05 -13.69 -26.27
N ASN A 233 -5.36 -12.45 -25.87
CA ASN A 233 -4.39 -11.35 -25.91
C ASN A 233 -3.37 -11.42 -24.77
N LEU A 234 -3.76 -11.97 -23.63
CA LEU A 234 -2.97 -11.95 -22.39
C LEU A 234 -2.18 -13.23 -22.14
N THR A 235 -2.62 -14.36 -22.70
CA THR A 235 -1.94 -15.66 -22.63
C THR A 235 -2.02 -16.40 -23.95
N ASP A 236 -1.30 -17.53 -24.08
CA ASP A 236 -1.41 -18.43 -25.23
C ASP A 236 -2.41 -19.56 -24.97
N ALA A 237 -2.26 -20.28 -23.85
CA ALA A 237 -3.02 -21.49 -23.57
C ALA A 237 -3.48 -21.64 -22.11
N ASP A 238 -3.14 -20.69 -21.23
CA ASP A 238 -3.40 -20.82 -19.78
C ASP A 238 -4.87 -20.58 -19.39
N GLY A 239 -5.68 -20.08 -20.33
CA GLY A 239 -7.12 -19.87 -20.13
C GLY A 239 -7.47 -18.62 -19.32
N PRO A 240 -8.74 -18.51 -18.90
CA PRO A 240 -9.25 -17.35 -18.19
C PRO A 240 -8.81 -17.31 -16.72
N TYR A 241 -8.81 -16.11 -16.16
CA TYR A 241 -8.55 -15.83 -14.75
C TYR A 241 -9.46 -14.73 -14.23
N ILE A 242 -9.58 -14.63 -12.91
CA ILE A 242 -10.11 -13.47 -12.21
C ILE A 242 -9.03 -12.88 -11.32
N GLU A 243 -9.23 -11.63 -10.90
CA GLU A 243 -8.37 -10.96 -9.93
C GLU A 243 -9.11 -10.82 -8.61
N LEU A 244 -8.48 -11.26 -7.51
CA LEU A 244 -9.00 -11.12 -6.15
C LEU A 244 -8.18 -10.10 -5.40
N MET A 245 -8.48 -8.83 -5.65
CA MET A 245 -7.70 -7.72 -5.15
C MET A 245 -8.04 -7.39 -3.70
N THR A 246 -7.00 -7.06 -2.93
CA THR A 246 -7.12 -6.68 -1.51
C THR A 246 -6.41 -5.35 -1.28
N GLY A 247 -7.15 -4.38 -0.72
CA GLY A 247 -6.69 -3.01 -0.51
C GLY A 247 -6.39 -2.73 0.95
N VAL A 248 -5.33 -1.95 1.22
CA VAL A 248 -4.99 -1.50 2.57
C VAL A 248 -5.25 -0.01 2.73
N PHE A 249 -5.76 0.38 3.89
CA PHE A 249 -6.14 1.76 4.23
C PHE A 249 -7.11 2.40 3.23
N ALA A 250 -7.86 1.60 2.50
CA ALA A 250 -8.87 2.02 1.53
C ALA A 250 -9.97 0.97 1.41
N ASP A 251 -11.24 1.40 1.52
CA ASP A 251 -12.40 0.50 1.43
C ASP A 251 -12.71 0.10 -0.01
N ASN A 252 -12.38 0.95 -0.96
CA ASN A 252 -12.70 0.74 -2.36
C ASN A 252 -11.53 1.19 -3.25
N GLN A 253 -11.42 0.65 -4.44
CA GLN A 253 -10.55 1.15 -5.48
C GLN A 253 -11.38 2.05 -6.43
N PRO A 254 -11.02 3.32 -6.66
CA PRO A 254 -9.69 3.93 -6.50
C PRO A 254 -9.53 4.85 -5.28
N ASP A 255 -10.02 4.49 -4.11
CA ASP A 255 -9.84 5.32 -2.93
C ASP A 255 -8.36 5.39 -2.54
N PHE A 256 -7.86 6.62 -2.33
CA PHE A 256 -6.48 6.90 -1.94
C PHE A 256 -6.43 7.31 -0.47
N THR A 257 -5.30 7.03 0.18
CA THR A 257 -5.04 7.42 1.57
C THR A 257 -3.81 8.34 1.64
N TRP A 258 -3.78 9.20 2.64
CA TRP A 258 -2.69 10.15 2.86
C TRP A 258 -1.51 9.52 3.60
N LEU A 259 -0.31 9.92 3.18
CA LEU A 259 0.94 9.81 3.92
C LEU A 259 1.47 11.23 4.18
N LYS A 260 1.58 11.60 5.45
CA LYS A 260 2.21 12.88 5.86
C LYS A 260 3.69 12.88 5.48
N PRO A 261 4.36 14.04 5.48
CA PRO A 261 5.80 14.08 5.28
C PRO A 261 6.53 13.15 6.26
N TYR A 262 7.40 12.29 5.73
CA TYR A 262 8.19 11.29 6.48
C TYR A 262 7.40 10.22 7.21
N GLU A 263 6.09 10.13 7.01
CA GLU A 263 5.24 9.08 7.59
C GLU A 263 5.49 7.74 6.92
N GLU A 264 5.44 6.68 7.73
CA GLU A 264 5.43 5.30 7.30
C GLU A 264 4.11 4.64 7.69
N LYS A 265 3.58 3.79 6.81
CA LYS A 265 2.52 2.84 7.11
C LYS A 265 3.00 1.43 6.81
N THR A 266 2.70 0.50 7.73
CA THR A 266 3.06 -0.91 7.60
C THR A 266 1.81 -1.77 7.73
N PHE A 267 1.85 -2.94 7.10
CA PHE A 267 0.76 -3.91 7.15
C PHE A 267 1.27 -5.31 6.83
N VAL A 268 0.45 -6.31 7.15
CA VAL A 268 0.71 -7.72 6.85
C VAL A 268 -0.49 -8.32 6.14
N GLN A 269 -0.23 -9.12 5.11
CA GLN A 269 -1.23 -9.90 4.37
C GLN A 269 -0.71 -11.33 4.21
N TYR A 270 -1.62 -12.30 4.20
CA TYR A 270 -1.30 -13.72 4.00
C TYR A 270 -2.02 -14.22 2.76
N PHE A 271 -1.31 -14.90 1.87
CA PHE A 271 -1.89 -15.61 0.72
C PHE A 271 -1.58 -17.09 0.85
N MET A 272 -2.62 -17.93 0.79
CA MET A 272 -2.48 -19.35 1.04
C MET A 272 -3.35 -20.19 0.12
N PRO A 273 -2.88 -21.38 -0.28
CA PRO A 273 -3.76 -22.38 -0.86
C PRO A 273 -4.67 -22.94 0.24
N TYR A 274 -5.84 -23.40 -0.15
CA TYR A 274 -6.69 -24.21 0.72
C TYR A 274 -7.44 -25.26 -0.08
N LYS A 275 -7.91 -26.31 0.60
CA LYS A 275 -8.61 -27.41 -0.03
C LYS A 275 -9.75 -27.93 0.85
N GLY A 276 -10.75 -28.52 0.20
CA GLY A 276 -11.85 -29.25 0.82
C GLY A 276 -12.93 -28.41 1.52
N VAL A 277 -12.63 -27.17 1.91
CA VAL A 277 -13.53 -26.34 2.76
C VAL A 277 -14.64 -25.65 1.95
N GLY A 278 -14.44 -25.45 0.65
CA GLY A 278 -15.44 -24.81 -0.20
C GLY A 278 -15.70 -23.34 0.17
N ARG A 279 -16.95 -22.99 0.44
CA ARG A 279 -17.37 -21.64 0.86
C ARG A 279 -16.99 -21.38 2.32
N VAL A 280 -15.79 -20.89 2.54
CA VAL A 280 -15.26 -20.52 3.87
C VAL A 280 -16.21 -19.57 4.58
N LYS A 281 -16.50 -19.82 5.84
CA LYS A 281 -17.34 -18.96 6.71
C LYS A 281 -16.52 -18.02 7.57
N ASN A 282 -15.34 -18.45 8.04
CA ASN A 282 -14.33 -17.60 8.63
C ASN A 282 -12.94 -18.21 8.47
N ALA A 283 -11.93 -17.34 8.47
CA ALA A 283 -10.53 -17.73 8.33
C ALA A 283 -9.59 -16.82 9.13
N THR A 284 -8.52 -17.43 9.61
CA THR A 284 -7.30 -16.77 10.09
C THR A 284 -6.12 -17.23 9.24
N LYS A 285 -4.91 -16.74 9.51
CA LYS A 285 -3.71 -17.26 8.84
C LYS A 285 -3.43 -18.73 9.16
N ASP A 286 -3.98 -19.27 10.26
CA ASP A 286 -3.68 -20.61 10.74
C ASP A 286 -4.78 -21.63 10.39
N ALA A 287 -6.04 -21.21 10.31
CA ALA A 287 -7.16 -22.11 10.09
C ALA A 287 -8.34 -21.43 9.35
N MET A 288 -9.12 -22.23 8.64
CA MET A 288 -10.36 -21.81 7.98
C MET A 288 -11.43 -22.87 8.14
N ILE A 289 -12.67 -22.42 8.35
CA ILE A 289 -13.83 -23.27 8.63
C ILE A 289 -15.00 -22.99 7.69
N ASN A 290 -15.74 -24.05 7.42
CA ASN A 290 -17.09 -23.97 6.86
C ASN A 290 -18.04 -24.78 7.76
N PHE A 291 -19.20 -24.18 8.03
CA PHE A 291 -20.26 -24.79 8.81
C PHE A 291 -21.59 -24.52 8.14
N THR A 292 -22.35 -25.59 7.85
CA THR A 292 -23.68 -25.51 7.26
C THR A 292 -24.64 -26.46 7.99
N VAL A 293 -25.92 -26.13 7.96
CA VAL A 293 -26.98 -26.97 8.46
C VAL A 293 -28.02 -27.12 7.35
N GLU A 294 -28.20 -28.34 6.85
CA GLU A 294 -29.09 -28.66 5.75
C GLU A 294 -29.79 -29.99 6.05
N ASP A 295 -31.09 -30.07 5.84
CA ASP A 295 -31.91 -31.29 5.96
C ASP A 295 -31.69 -32.08 7.27
N GLY A 296 -31.55 -31.39 8.40
CA GLY A 296 -31.32 -32.00 9.71
C GLY A 296 -29.92 -32.56 9.95
N THR A 297 -28.98 -32.17 9.11
CA THR A 297 -27.54 -32.51 9.23
C THR A 297 -26.70 -31.26 9.32
N ALA A 298 -25.84 -31.19 10.31
CA ALA A 298 -24.80 -30.17 10.41
C ALA A 298 -23.51 -30.72 9.82
N ASN A 299 -22.90 -29.97 8.88
CA ASN A 299 -21.66 -30.31 8.21
C ASN A 299 -20.54 -29.36 8.66
N LEU A 300 -19.40 -29.94 8.95
CA LEU A 300 -18.20 -29.25 9.44
C LEU A 300 -17.02 -29.55 8.52
N LEU A 301 -16.36 -28.49 8.04
CA LEU A 301 -15.14 -28.58 7.25
C LEU A 301 -14.09 -27.68 7.89
N LEU A 302 -12.87 -28.17 8.05
CA LEU A 302 -11.72 -27.44 8.60
C LEU A 302 -10.48 -27.72 7.75
N TYR A 303 -9.72 -26.69 7.49
CA TYR A 303 -8.38 -26.79 6.91
C TYR A 303 -7.41 -25.90 7.72
N THR A 304 -6.16 -26.34 7.87
CA THR A 304 -5.12 -25.58 8.58
C THR A 304 -3.92 -25.34 7.69
N SER A 305 -3.31 -24.17 7.83
CA SER A 305 -2.10 -23.80 7.10
C SER A 305 -0.80 -24.30 7.74
N GLY A 306 -0.87 -24.93 8.91
CA GLY A 306 0.22 -25.52 9.66
C GLY A 306 -0.19 -26.85 10.31
N CYS A 307 0.80 -27.54 10.92
CA CYS A 307 0.53 -28.76 11.67
C CYS A 307 0.13 -28.44 13.10
N PHE A 308 -0.96 -29.03 13.56
CA PHE A 308 -1.50 -28.84 14.91
C PHE A 308 -1.95 -30.19 15.48
N ASP A 309 -1.53 -30.49 16.70
CA ASP A 309 -1.95 -31.67 17.44
C ASP A 309 -3.04 -31.31 18.46
N ASN A 310 -3.95 -32.26 18.71
CA ASN A 310 -4.98 -32.17 19.74
C ASN A 310 -5.85 -30.90 19.65
N LEU A 311 -6.20 -30.47 18.42
CA LEU A 311 -7.17 -29.39 18.23
C LEU A 311 -8.54 -29.81 18.77
N ARG A 312 -9.15 -28.94 19.55
CA ARG A 312 -10.52 -29.11 20.03
C ARG A 312 -11.46 -28.29 19.15
N LEU A 313 -12.35 -28.97 18.44
CA LEU A 313 -13.42 -28.34 17.63
C LEU A 313 -14.75 -28.50 18.37
N THR A 314 -15.44 -27.39 18.61
CA THR A 314 -16.75 -27.36 19.27
C THR A 314 -17.76 -26.62 18.44
N VAL A 315 -19.02 -27.10 18.48
CA VAL A 315 -20.18 -26.36 17.99
C VAL A 315 -21.13 -26.16 19.17
N SER A 316 -21.51 -24.91 19.40
CA SER A 316 -22.50 -24.56 20.42
C SER A 316 -23.63 -23.70 19.84
N ARG A 317 -24.75 -23.63 20.52
CA ARG A 317 -25.85 -22.71 20.22
C ARG A 317 -26.38 -22.12 21.50
N ASN A 318 -26.41 -20.79 21.61
CA ASN A 318 -26.83 -20.09 22.83
C ASN A 318 -26.11 -20.61 24.11
N GLY A 319 -24.83 -20.96 23.98
CA GLY A 319 -24.00 -21.50 25.06
C GLY A 319 -24.19 -22.99 25.37
N ALA A 320 -25.13 -23.69 24.70
CA ALA A 320 -25.31 -25.15 24.83
C ALA A 320 -24.42 -25.87 23.80
N LEU A 321 -23.59 -26.81 24.29
CA LEU A 321 -22.74 -27.63 23.43
C LEU A 321 -23.60 -28.62 22.62
N LEU A 322 -23.43 -28.61 21.30
CA LEU A 322 -24.10 -29.51 20.36
C LEU A 322 -23.16 -30.61 19.86
N TYR A 323 -21.90 -30.28 19.65
CA TYR A 323 -20.90 -31.21 19.11
C TYR A 323 -19.50 -30.86 19.64
N GLU A 324 -18.69 -31.86 19.86
CA GLU A 324 -17.28 -31.70 20.24
C GLU A 324 -16.46 -32.87 19.69
N THR A 325 -15.28 -32.55 19.16
CA THR A 325 -14.28 -33.54 18.74
C THR A 325 -12.86 -33.01 18.97
N THR A 326 -11.91 -33.94 19.04
CA THR A 326 -10.49 -33.66 19.08
C THR A 326 -9.82 -34.27 17.86
N LEU A 327 -8.96 -33.50 17.16
CA LEU A 327 -8.32 -33.94 15.94
C LEU A 327 -6.90 -33.40 15.82
N ASN A 328 -6.10 -34.04 14.99
CA ASN A 328 -4.87 -33.50 14.47
C ASN A 328 -5.12 -32.96 13.07
N ALA A 329 -4.46 -31.87 12.71
CA ALA A 329 -4.63 -31.23 11.40
C ALA A 329 -3.27 -30.82 10.82
N ASP A 330 -3.14 -30.94 9.52
CA ASP A 330 -1.95 -30.50 8.77
C ASP A 330 -2.36 -30.00 7.37
N PRO A 331 -1.49 -29.30 6.63
CA PRO A 331 -1.79 -28.77 5.32
C PRO A 331 -1.96 -29.82 4.21
N CYS A 332 -1.71 -31.11 4.45
CA CYS A 332 -1.85 -32.15 3.44
C CYS A 332 -3.30 -32.60 3.25
N GLU A 333 -4.10 -32.51 4.31
CA GLU A 333 -5.50 -32.98 4.32
C GLU A 333 -6.43 -31.93 4.92
N TYR A 334 -7.72 -32.08 4.73
CA TYR A 334 -8.76 -31.30 5.40
C TYR A 334 -9.59 -32.23 6.29
N PHE A 335 -10.13 -31.69 7.35
CA PHE A 335 -11.07 -32.39 8.21
C PHE A 335 -12.50 -32.18 7.72
N GLU A 336 -13.26 -33.26 7.68
CA GLU A 336 -14.67 -33.27 7.35
C GLU A 336 -15.43 -34.18 8.33
N ASP A 337 -16.48 -33.64 8.93
CA ASP A 337 -17.37 -34.42 9.80
C ASP A 337 -18.80 -33.88 9.73
N SER A 338 -19.77 -34.67 10.16
CA SER A 338 -21.17 -34.30 10.20
C SER A 338 -21.90 -34.93 11.38
N PHE A 339 -22.94 -34.26 11.88
CA PHE A 339 -23.79 -34.79 12.93
C PHE A 339 -25.25 -34.45 12.69
N ALA A 340 -26.15 -35.36 13.14
CA ALA A 340 -27.59 -35.14 13.08
C ALA A 340 -28.02 -34.06 14.09
N THR A 341 -28.94 -33.20 13.68
CA THR A 341 -29.42 -32.09 14.50
C THR A 341 -30.90 -31.79 14.21
N ASP A 342 -31.60 -31.21 15.18
CA ASP A 342 -32.97 -30.70 15.02
C ASP A 342 -32.99 -29.25 14.46
N LEU A 343 -31.83 -28.69 14.16
CA LEU A 343 -31.72 -27.34 13.62
C LEU A 343 -32.18 -27.28 12.17
N THR A 344 -32.87 -26.21 11.83
CA THR A 344 -33.31 -25.92 10.44
C THR A 344 -32.36 -24.95 9.72
N SER A 345 -31.47 -24.26 10.47
CA SER A 345 -30.46 -23.37 9.95
C SER A 345 -29.26 -23.31 10.91
N ALA A 346 -28.14 -22.80 10.44
CA ALA A 346 -26.96 -22.56 11.28
C ALA A 346 -27.10 -21.35 12.24
N ASP A 347 -28.19 -20.59 12.14
CA ASP A 347 -28.37 -19.32 12.86
C ASP A 347 -28.21 -19.49 14.38
N GLY A 348 -27.36 -18.60 14.95
CA GLY A 348 -27.06 -18.59 16.37
C GLY A 348 -26.12 -19.71 16.83
N CYS A 349 -25.60 -20.52 15.91
CA CYS A 349 -24.52 -21.46 16.20
C CYS A 349 -23.16 -20.74 16.22
N GLU A 350 -22.29 -21.21 17.09
CA GLU A 350 -20.89 -20.82 17.18
C GLU A 350 -20.02 -22.05 17.01
N VAL A 351 -19.07 -21.96 16.08
CA VAL A 351 -18.03 -22.98 15.85
C VAL A 351 -16.71 -22.40 16.31
N THR A 352 -15.99 -23.12 17.15
CA THR A 352 -14.69 -22.70 17.66
C THR A 352 -13.68 -23.82 17.57
N VAL A 353 -12.48 -23.50 17.07
CA VAL A 353 -11.33 -24.40 17.02
C VAL A 353 -10.25 -23.83 17.93
N THR A 354 -9.82 -24.61 18.91
CA THR A 354 -8.80 -24.20 19.88
C THR A 354 -7.64 -25.18 19.92
N THR A 355 -6.45 -24.67 20.28
CA THR A 355 -5.30 -25.49 20.60
C THR A 355 -5.44 -26.17 21.95
N GLU A 356 -4.54 -27.10 22.28
CA GLU A 356 -4.45 -27.72 23.61
C GLU A 356 -4.24 -26.69 24.73
N GLN A 357 -3.65 -25.54 24.44
CA GLN A 357 -3.46 -24.41 25.36
C GLN A 357 -4.69 -23.49 25.45
N ASN A 358 -5.81 -23.86 24.81
CA ASN A 358 -7.04 -23.07 24.68
C ASN A 358 -6.86 -21.74 23.92
N GLU A 359 -5.88 -21.63 23.04
CA GLU A 359 -5.80 -20.52 22.11
C GLU A 359 -6.77 -20.74 20.95
N ILE A 360 -7.56 -19.73 20.61
CA ILE A 360 -8.51 -19.81 19.49
C ILE A 360 -7.72 -19.66 18.18
N LEU A 361 -7.74 -20.69 17.34
CA LEU A 361 -7.21 -20.64 15.99
C LEU A 361 -8.19 -19.97 15.03
N VAL A 362 -9.46 -20.33 15.10
CA VAL A 362 -10.54 -19.74 14.32
C VAL A 362 -11.86 -19.93 15.05
N SER A 363 -12.74 -18.96 14.96
CA SER A 363 -14.14 -19.09 15.43
C SER A 363 -15.08 -18.47 14.40
N TYR A 364 -16.29 -18.98 14.32
CA TYR A 364 -17.35 -18.46 13.48
C TYR A 364 -18.67 -18.49 14.21
N GLN A 365 -19.27 -17.34 14.37
CA GLN A 365 -20.66 -17.24 14.80
C GLN A 365 -21.53 -17.10 13.56
N ALA A 366 -22.45 -18.04 13.36
CA ALA A 366 -23.31 -18.03 12.21
C ALA A 366 -24.23 -16.81 12.24
N ILE A 367 -24.12 -16.00 11.21
CA ILE A 367 -24.86 -14.76 11.01
C ILE A 367 -26.22 -15.12 10.42
N LYS A 368 -27.28 -14.52 10.97
CA LYS A 368 -28.59 -14.54 10.34
C LYS A 368 -28.52 -13.67 9.08
N GLU A 369 -28.90 -14.23 7.95
CA GLU A 369 -28.98 -13.50 6.70
C GLU A 369 -30.08 -12.42 6.77
N GLU A 370 -29.69 -11.20 7.13
CA GLU A 370 -30.53 -10.01 7.02
C GLU A 370 -29.96 -9.17 5.87
N LEU A 371 -30.76 -9.01 4.80
CA LEU A 371 -30.38 -8.16 3.68
C LEU A 371 -30.39 -6.70 4.12
N GLU A 372 -29.21 -6.12 4.25
CA GLU A 372 -29.06 -4.68 4.43
C GLU A 372 -29.43 -3.92 3.14
N PRO A 373 -29.90 -2.67 3.23
CA PRO A 373 -30.10 -1.83 2.06
C PRO A 373 -28.78 -1.65 1.29
N THR A 374 -28.82 -1.76 -0.02
CA THR A 374 -27.66 -1.45 -0.84
C THR A 374 -27.29 0.03 -0.70
N PRO A 375 -25.99 0.37 -0.64
CA PRO A 375 -25.57 1.77 -0.59
C PRO A 375 -25.94 2.51 -1.89
N ASP A 376 -26.16 3.82 -1.77
CA ASP A 376 -26.41 4.67 -2.93
C ASP A 376 -25.16 4.78 -3.83
N PRO A 377 -25.34 4.83 -5.15
CA PRO A 377 -24.24 5.15 -6.06
C PRO A 377 -23.61 6.51 -5.78
N ALA A 378 -22.31 6.65 -6.06
CA ALA A 378 -21.59 7.90 -5.90
C ALA A 378 -22.15 9.00 -6.84
N VAL A 379 -22.20 10.23 -6.34
CA VAL A 379 -22.61 11.42 -7.09
C VAL A 379 -21.36 12.19 -7.52
N PRO A 380 -21.28 12.67 -8.78
CA PRO A 380 -20.18 13.50 -9.24
C PRO A 380 -20.01 14.78 -8.41
N LEU A 381 -18.75 15.22 -8.25
CA LEU A 381 -18.46 16.48 -7.60
C LEU A 381 -19.08 17.65 -8.38
N ALA A 382 -19.82 18.54 -7.68
CA ALA A 382 -20.42 19.73 -8.29
C ALA A 382 -19.36 20.77 -8.68
N ALA A 383 -19.68 21.66 -9.61
CA ALA A 383 -18.80 22.77 -9.98
C ALA A 383 -18.55 23.72 -8.79
N PRO A 384 -17.39 24.40 -8.72
CA PRO A 384 -17.05 25.25 -7.57
C PRO A 384 -18.13 26.29 -7.21
N GLU A 385 -18.74 26.88 -8.22
CA GLU A 385 -19.77 27.93 -8.07
C GLU A 385 -21.08 27.40 -7.46
N GLU A 386 -21.36 26.11 -7.63
CA GLU A 386 -22.58 25.43 -7.17
C GLU A 386 -22.47 25.00 -5.69
N LEU A 387 -21.24 24.86 -5.18
CA LEU A 387 -21.01 24.53 -3.77
C LEU A 387 -21.37 25.70 -2.86
N LYS A 388 -21.98 25.43 -1.70
CA LYS A 388 -22.60 26.47 -0.88
C LYS A 388 -21.64 27.12 0.11
N SER A 389 -20.65 26.39 0.60
CA SER A 389 -19.78 26.82 1.69
C SER A 389 -18.30 26.72 1.31
N THR A 390 -17.45 27.47 2.02
CA THR A 390 -15.99 27.34 1.92
C THR A 390 -15.49 25.98 2.39
N GLU A 391 -16.24 25.33 3.30
CA GLU A 391 -15.97 23.95 3.72
C GLU A 391 -16.09 22.97 2.56
N GLU A 392 -17.23 23.00 1.82
CA GLU A 392 -17.45 22.13 0.67
C GLU A 392 -16.41 22.37 -0.43
N LEU A 393 -16.00 23.63 -0.63
CA LEU A 393 -14.93 23.96 -1.59
C LEU A 393 -13.58 23.42 -1.17
N PHE A 394 -13.22 23.52 0.11
CA PHE A 394 -12.00 22.95 0.67
C PHE A 394 -11.98 21.43 0.52
N LEU A 395 -13.06 20.75 0.91
CA LEU A 395 -13.19 19.30 0.80
C LEU A 395 -13.17 18.83 -0.66
N GLY A 396 -13.81 19.61 -1.57
CA GLY A 396 -13.76 19.34 -3.02
C GLY A 396 -12.34 19.42 -3.57
N ALA A 397 -11.58 20.45 -3.23
CA ALA A 397 -10.18 20.60 -3.63
C ALA A 397 -9.32 19.45 -3.09
N GLN A 398 -9.46 19.12 -1.79
CA GLN A 398 -8.74 17.99 -1.20
C GLN A 398 -9.09 16.66 -1.87
N HIS A 399 -10.36 16.41 -2.17
CA HIS A 399 -10.79 15.22 -2.89
C HIS A 399 -10.08 15.09 -4.24
N LEU A 400 -10.01 16.16 -5.02
CA LEU A 400 -9.35 16.16 -6.33
C LEU A 400 -7.84 15.88 -6.22
N GLU A 401 -7.15 16.45 -5.21
CA GLU A 401 -5.76 16.15 -4.93
C GLU A 401 -5.58 14.70 -4.46
N GLN A 402 -6.42 14.23 -3.54
CA GLN A 402 -6.34 12.90 -2.95
C GLN A 402 -6.51 11.80 -4.01
N TYR A 403 -7.49 11.96 -4.89
CA TYR A 403 -7.81 10.99 -5.93
C TYR A 403 -7.01 11.22 -7.22
N ARG A 404 -6.12 12.23 -7.26
CA ARG A 404 -5.30 12.55 -8.43
C ARG A 404 -6.17 12.70 -9.67
N HIS A 405 -7.23 13.51 -9.55
CA HIS A 405 -8.26 13.63 -10.56
C HIS A 405 -7.69 14.16 -11.89
N ALA A 406 -7.99 13.48 -13.00
CA ALA A 406 -7.34 13.75 -14.28
C ALA A 406 -7.94 14.95 -15.07
N THR A 407 -9.15 15.39 -14.72
CA THR A 407 -9.92 16.35 -15.53
C THR A 407 -10.40 17.59 -14.77
N TYR A 408 -10.52 17.53 -13.45
CA TYR A 408 -10.86 18.68 -12.62
C TYR A 408 -9.63 19.18 -11.89
N GLU A 409 -9.49 20.50 -11.80
CA GLU A 409 -8.36 21.17 -11.17
C GLU A 409 -8.70 21.56 -9.73
N PRO A 410 -7.95 21.12 -8.73
CA PRO A 410 -8.17 21.54 -7.33
C PRO A 410 -8.02 23.05 -7.15
N ALA A 411 -7.21 23.72 -7.98
CA ALA A 411 -7.03 25.17 -7.94
C ALA A 411 -8.35 25.93 -8.08
N ASP A 412 -9.25 25.49 -8.96
CA ASP A 412 -10.54 26.18 -9.20
C ASP A 412 -11.39 26.24 -7.92
N TYR A 413 -11.36 25.19 -7.11
CA TYR A 413 -12.08 25.09 -5.85
C TYR A 413 -11.42 25.95 -4.76
N TYR A 414 -10.09 25.94 -4.66
CA TYR A 414 -9.35 26.80 -3.74
C TYR A 414 -9.57 28.28 -4.06
N GLU A 415 -9.47 28.67 -5.32
CA GLU A 415 -9.64 30.06 -5.77
C GLU A 415 -11.06 30.59 -5.52
N GLU A 416 -12.08 29.78 -5.82
CA GLU A 416 -13.48 30.16 -5.51
C GLU A 416 -13.69 30.30 -4.01
N GLY A 417 -13.13 29.42 -3.20
CA GLY A 417 -13.18 29.50 -1.74
C GLY A 417 -12.53 30.77 -1.20
N LEU A 418 -11.33 31.10 -1.68
CA LEU A 418 -10.59 32.30 -1.32
C LEU A 418 -11.23 33.58 -1.85
N ARG A 419 -11.98 33.51 -2.95
CA ARG A 419 -12.80 34.63 -3.43
C ARG A 419 -13.94 34.95 -2.45
N ARG A 420 -14.52 33.92 -1.79
CA ARG A 420 -15.59 34.10 -0.78
C ARG A 420 -15.03 34.50 0.59
N ASP A 421 -13.97 33.84 1.04
CA ASP A 421 -13.25 34.22 2.28
C ASP A 421 -11.73 34.21 2.04
N PRO A 422 -11.14 35.36 1.73
CA PRO A 422 -9.70 35.50 1.51
C PRO A 422 -8.82 35.17 2.73
N THR A 423 -9.44 35.04 3.91
CA THR A 423 -8.73 34.78 5.17
C THR A 423 -8.91 33.36 5.70
N ASP A 424 -9.63 32.50 5.00
CA ASP A 424 -9.80 31.13 5.45
C ASP A 424 -8.44 30.43 5.57
N ILE A 425 -8.17 29.85 6.75
CA ILE A 425 -6.86 29.27 7.10
C ILE A 425 -6.57 28.05 6.24
N ARG A 426 -7.57 27.16 6.08
CA ARG A 426 -7.36 25.87 5.39
C ARG A 426 -7.23 26.05 3.88
N LEU A 427 -8.06 26.92 3.31
CA LEU A 427 -7.98 27.26 1.88
C LEU A 427 -6.63 27.92 1.54
N ASN A 428 -6.16 28.88 2.36
CA ASN A 428 -4.83 29.46 2.15
C ASN A 428 -3.72 28.43 2.32
N ASN A 429 -3.77 27.59 3.36
CA ASN A 429 -2.74 26.57 3.56
C ASN A 429 -2.76 25.50 2.44
N GLY A 430 -3.93 24.99 2.06
CA GLY A 430 -4.07 24.00 0.98
C GLY A 430 -3.65 24.54 -0.38
N TYR A 431 -4.12 25.74 -0.75
CA TYR A 431 -3.72 26.37 -2.02
C TYR A 431 -2.24 26.72 -2.05
N GLY A 432 -1.70 27.23 -0.93
CA GLY A 432 -0.27 27.46 -0.78
C GLY A 432 0.55 26.19 -1.00
N LEU A 433 0.11 25.04 -0.47
CA LEU A 433 0.76 23.76 -0.65
C LEU A 433 0.70 23.27 -2.12
N LEU A 434 -0.44 23.44 -2.79
CA LEU A 434 -0.58 23.15 -4.22
C LEU A 434 0.39 24.01 -5.06
N LEU A 435 0.48 25.31 -4.75
CA LEU A 435 1.42 26.23 -5.43
C LEU A 435 2.88 25.87 -5.14
N LEU A 436 3.21 25.47 -3.91
CA LEU A 436 4.55 24.99 -3.54
C LEU A 436 4.96 23.77 -4.39
N LYS A 437 4.08 22.77 -4.48
CA LYS A 437 4.28 21.57 -5.31
C LYS A 437 4.47 21.89 -6.80
N ARG A 438 3.86 23.00 -7.26
CA ARG A 438 3.96 23.49 -8.64
C ARG A 438 5.15 24.43 -8.86
N GLY A 439 6.01 24.67 -7.86
CA GLY A 439 7.19 25.54 -7.96
C GLY A 439 6.90 27.03 -7.88
N HIS A 440 5.70 27.45 -7.49
CA HIS A 440 5.32 28.85 -7.32
C HIS A 440 5.61 29.33 -5.89
N PHE A 441 6.89 29.33 -5.50
CA PHE A 441 7.32 29.47 -4.11
C PHE A 441 6.93 30.81 -3.47
N GLU A 442 7.06 31.94 -4.20
CA GLU A 442 6.68 33.28 -3.70
C GLU A 442 5.17 33.35 -3.40
N LYS A 443 4.33 32.85 -4.32
CA LYS A 443 2.88 32.83 -4.13
C LYS A 443 2.49 31.90 -2.97
N ALA A 444 3.14 30.74 -2.88
CA ALA A 444 2.91 29.80 -1.79
C ALA A 444 3.21 30.44 -0.43
N LYS A 445 4.36 31.16 -0.32
CA LYS A 445 4.73 31.92 0.88
C LYS A 445 3.65 32.91 1.29
N GLU A 446 3.11 33.73 0.35
CA GLU A 446 2.05 34.69 0.63
C GLU A 446 0.79 34.03 1.22
N HIS A 447 0.41 32.87 0.71
CA HIS A 447 -0.74 32.12 1.22
C HIS A 447 -0.48 31.54 2.62
N PHE A 448 0.71 31.00 2.88
CA PHE A 448 1.07 30.51 4.21
C PHE A 448 1.13 31.64 5.24
N GLU A 449 1.66 32.81 4.88
CA GLU A 449 1.67 34.00 5.73
C GLU A 449 0.26 34.46 6.08
N LYS A 450 -0.69 34.49 5.14
CA LYS A 450 -2.12 34.78 5.38
C LYS A 450 -2.77 33.76 6.32
N ALA A 451 -2.48 32.46 6.11
CA ALA A 451 -2.98 31.41 6.99
C ALA A 451 -2.46 31.62 8.44
N ILE A 452 -1.16 31.91 8.60
CA ILE A 452 -0.54 32.18 9.91
C ILE A 452 -1.11 33.44 10.55
N GLU A 453 -1.24 34.53 9.81
CA GLU A 453 -1.85 35.78 10.32
C GLU A 453 -3.25 35.52 10.91
N LYS A 454 -4.08 34.80 10.17
CA LYS A 454 -5.44 34.50 10.61
C LYS A 454 -5.47 33.56 11.82
N GLN A 455 -4.68 32.47 11.80
CA GLN A 455 -4.69 31.48 12.89
C GLN A 455 -4.07 32.03 14.18
N THR A 456 -3.20 33.06 14.10
CA THR A 456 -2.56 33.67 15.25
C THR A 456 -3.27 34.95 15.74
N TRP A 457 -4.32 35.41 15.07
CA TRP A 457 -5.01 36.65 15.37
C TRP A 457 -5.42 36.82 16.84
N LYS A 458 -5.92 35.76 17.48
CA LYS A 458 -6.31 35.78 18.91
C LYS A 458 -5.39 34.97 19.80
N ASN A 459 -4.61 34.06 19.22
CA ASN A 459 -3.72 33.17 19.94
C ASN A 459 -2.37 33.05 19.20
N PRO A 460 -1.30 33.64 19.74
CA PRO A 460 0.02 33.59 19.10
C PRO A 460 0.62 32.16 19.02
N ASN A 461 0.01 31.21 19.73
CA ASN A 461 0.44 29.81 19.71
C ASN A 461 -0.70 28.93 19.14
N PRO A 462 -0.83 28.82 17.82
CA PRO A 462 -1.88 28.04 17.21
C PRO A 462 -1.73 26.55 17.52
N TYR A 463 -2.84 25.82 17.48
CA TYR A 463 -2.84 24.38 17.74
C TYR A 463 -2.09 23.60 16.66
N TYR A 464 -2.24 23.98 15.38
CA TYR A 464 -1.61 23.33 14.23
C TYR A 464 -0.35 24.08 13.79
N GLY A 465 0.74 23.33 13.56
CA GLY A 465 2.02 23.84 13.10
C GLY A 465 2.21 23.78 11.58
N GLU A 466 1.27 23.20 10.84
CA GLU A 466 1.40 22.90 9.41
C GLU A 466 1.71 24.13 8.56
N SER A 467 1.01 25.27 8.77
CA SER A 467 1.26 26.49 8.00
C SER A 467 2.69 27.03 8.23
N TYR A 468 3.25 26.89 9.45
CA TYR A 468 4.63 27.26 9.72
C TYR A 468 5.61 26.30 9.05
N PHE A 469 5.33 24.99 9.05
CA PHE A 469 6.16 24.01 8.36
C PHE A 469 6.20 24.27 6.86
N ASN A 470 5.05 24.50 6.24
CA ASN A 470 4.92 24.79 4.82
C ASN A 470 5.57 26.14 4.44
N LEU A 471 5.45 27.17 5.32
CA LEU A 471 6.17 28.42 5.15
C LEU A 471 7.68 28.20 5.17
N GLY A 472 8.18 27.37 6.10
CA GLY A 472 9.58 26.99 6.15
C GLY A 472 10.09 26.35 4.85
N LEU A 473 9.29 25.48 4.23
CA LEU A 473 9.61 24.88 2.93
C LEU A 473 9.69 25.95 1.82
N ALA A 474 8.69 26.84 1.73
CA ALA A 474 8.69 27.91 0.73
C ALA A 474 9.92 28.83 0.87
N LEU A 475 10.23 29.27 2.09
CA LEU A 475 11.38 30.10 2.40
C LEU A 475 12.70 29.41 2.05
N ARG A 476 12.81 28.11 2.32
CA ARG A 476 13.99 27.32 1.95
C ARG A 476 14.21 27.26 0.44
N PHE A 477 13.14 27.03 -0.35
CA PHE A 477 13.23 27.06 -1.81
C PHE A 477 13.56 28.44 -2.37
N LEU A 478 13.22 29.51 -1.63
CA LEU A 478 13.61 30.90 -1.94
C LEU A 478 15.02 31.27 -1.47
N GLY A 479 15.75 30.37 -0.82
CA GLY A 479 17.08 30.62 -0.26
C GLY A 479 17.09 31.47 1.01
N GLU A 480 15.93 31.70 1.66
CA GLU A 480 15.76 32.45 2.90
C GLU A 480 15.99 31.55 4.13
N ASP A 481 17.16 30.87 4.20
CA ASP A 481 17.44 29.78 5.16
C ASP A 481 17.27 30.20 6.63
N GLU A 482 17.58 31.45 7.03
CA GLU A 482 17.41 31.91 8.40
C GLU A 482 15.93 32.01 8.79
N LYS A 483 15.10 32.58 7.91
CA LYS A 483 13.66 32.64 8.16
C LYS A 483 13.01 31.26 8.09
N ALA A 484 13.51 30.39 7.21
CA ALA A 484 13.08 29.00 7.14
C ALA A 484 13.35 28.26 8.47
N PHE A 485 14.52 28.49 9.06
CA PHE A 485 14.88 27.93 10.36
C PHE A 485 13.90 28.34 11.44
N ASP A 486 13.55 29.64 11.53
CA ASP A 486 12.60 30.16 12.51
C ASP A 486 11.20 29.56 12.30
N ALA A 487 10.74 29.46 11.05
CA ALA A 487 9.45 28.88 10.73
C ALA A 487 9.39 27.38 11.08
N PHE A 488 10.42 26.61 10.72
CA PHE A 488 10.50 25.20 11.10
C PHE A 488 10.57 25.02 12.62
N TYR A 489 11.34 25.89 13.32
CA TYR A 489 11.43 25.80 14.77
C TYR A 489 10.05 26.06 15.41
N LYS A 490 9.31 27.06 14.92
CA LYS A 490 7.95 27.33 15.40
C LYS A 490 7.01 26.15 15.12
N SER A 491 7.14 25.48 13.98
CA SER A 491 6.32 24.32 13.65
C SER A 491 6.52 23.16 14.63
N THR A 492 7.71 22.99 15.23
CA THR A 492 7.99 21.91 16.19
C THR A 492 7.22 22.03 17.51
N TRP A 493 6.50 23.13 17.72
CA TRP A 493 5.64 23.30 18.91
C TRP A 493 4.33 22.49 18.81
N SER A 494 3.99 22.02 17.61
CA SER A 494 2.82 21.19 17.33
C SER A 494 3.24 19.76 16.99
N MET A 495 2.58 18.79 17.60
CA MET A 495 2.98 17.38 17.55
C MET A 495 3.10 16.81 16.13
N GLU A 496 2.16 17.16 15.25
CA GLU A 496 2.08 16.63 13.88
C GLU A 496 3.25 17.07 12.98
N THR A 497 3.94 18.16 13.33
CA THR A 497 5.07 18.69 12.55
C THR A 497 6.42 18.54 13.25
N GLN A 498 6.48 17.95 14.45
CA GLN A 498 7.71 17.83 15.23
C GLN A 498 8.80 17.06 14.49
N SER A 499 8.51 15.85 14.03
CA SER A 499 9.52 15.02 13.34
C SER A 499 10.07 15.72 12.09
N GLY A 500 9.19 16.19 11.22
CA GLY A 500 9.57 16.90 10.00
C GLY A 500 10.29 18.20 10.27
N GLY A 501 9.80 19.00 11.22
CA GLY A 501 10.42 20.27 11.62
C GLY A 501 11.84 20.07 12.16
N PHE A 502 12.05 19.13 13.07
CA PHE A 502 13.39 18.80 13.57
C PHE A 502 14.32 18.22 12.49
N TYR A 503 13.78 17.42 11.55
CA TYR A 503 14.56 16.96 10.40
C TYR A 503 15.07 18.14 9.54
N GLN A 504 14.20 19.10 9.21
CA GLN A 504 14.56 20.27 8.43
C GLN A 504 15.59 21.17 9.18
N LEU A 505 15.42 21.34 10.50
CA LEU A 505 16.37 22.07 11.33
C LEU A 505 17.75 21.39 11.34
N ALA A 506 17.78 20.05 11.41
CA ALA A 506 19.02 19.28 11.32
C ALA A 506 19.71 19.48 9.95
N ALA A 507 18.93 19.40 8.85
CA ALA A 507 19.47 19.62 7.50
C ALA A 507 20.04 21.04 7.31
N LEU A 508 19.34 22.08 7.76
CA LEU A 508 19.83 23.46 7.72
C LEU A 508 21.07 23.67 8.60
N SER A 509 21.13 23.01 9.77
CA SER A 509 22.32 23.04 10.63
C SER A 509 23.52 22.34 9.98
N CYS A 510 23.32 21.23 9.26
CA CYS A 510 24.37 20.56 8.48
C CYS A 510 24.89 21.46 7.36
N LYS A 511 24.02 22.17 6.63
CA LYS A 511 24.38 23.11 5.59
C LYS A 511 25.31 24.21 6.12
N LYS A 512 25.13 24.60 7.39
CA LYS A 512 26.00 25.53 8.12
C LYS A 512 27.21 24.85 8.81
N ARG A 513 27.41 23.56 8.66
CA ARG A 513 28.44 22.73 9.32
C ARG A 513 28.36 22.75 10.86
N LEU A 514 27.17 23.02 11.41
CA LEU A 514 26.90 22.97 12.85
C LEU A 514 26.48 21.55 13.27
N TYR A 515 27.37 20.59 13.06
CA TYR A 515 27.04 19.15 13.18
C TYR A 515 26.60 18.73 14.58
N SER A 516 27.12 19.33 15.65
CA SER A 516 26.67 19.03 17.01
C SER A 516 25.22 19.46 17.22
N GLN A 517 24.82 20.62 16.74
CA GLN A 517 23.44 21.10 16.77
C GLN A 517 22.54 20.27 15.86
N ALA A 518 23.03 19.89 14.68
CA ALA A 518 22.33 19.01 13.76
C ALA A 518 22.03 17.65 14.41
N LEU A 519 22.98 17.10 15.20
CA LEU A 519 22.78 15.85 15.93
C LEU A 519 21.66 15.97 16.97
N GLU A 520 21.60 17.06 17.73
CA GLU A 520 20.52 17.29 18.69
C GLU A 520 19.14 17.36 18.03
N PHE A 521 19.04 18.00 16.86
CA PHE A 521 17.77 18.09 16.13
C PHE A 521 17.37 16.75 15.50
N ILE A 522 18.34 16.03 14.89
CA ILE A 522 18.00 14.77 14.23
C ILE A 522 17.62 13.69 15.26
N ASP A 523 18.21 13.72 16.46
CA ASP A 523 17.81 12.84 17.57
C ASP A 523 16.37 13.13 17.99
N LYS A 524 15.97 14.40 18.11
CA LYS A 524 14.58 14.80 18.38
C LYS A 524 13.64 14.35 17.26
N SER A 525 14.01 14.49 15.99
CA SER A 525 13.21 14.00 14.86
C SER A 525 12.93 12.50 14.99
N LEU A 526 13.93 11.71 15.33
CA LEU A 526 13.82 10.25 15.48
C LEU A 526 13.05 9.82 16.74
N ILE A 527 13.02 10.62 17.81
CA ILE A 527 12.14 10.37 18.96
C ILE A 527 10.66 10.39 18.56
N TYR A 528 10.28 11.29 17.66
CA TYR A 528 8.88 11.42 17.21
C TYR A 528 8.55 10.52 16.01
N ASN A 529 9.55 10.12 15.22
CA ASN A 529 9.39 9.20 14.10
C ASN A 529 10.65 8.33 13.91
N TRP A 530 10.69 7.23 14.66
CA TRP A 530 11.81 6.30 14.68
C TRP A 530 12.11 5.65 13.31
N HIS A 531 11.09 5.47 12.49
CA HIS A 531 11.16 4.85 11.17
C HIS A 531 11.42 5.82 10.02
N ASN A 532 11.69 7.10 10.30
CA ASN A 532 12.09 8.05 9.27
C ASN A 532 13.48 7.70 8.72
N MET A 533 13.53 6.94 7.61
CA MET A 533 14.79 6.47 7.02
C MET A 533 15.67 7.60 6.48
N ASN A 534 15.06 8.72 6.05
CA ASN A 534 15.82 9.90 5.67
C ASN A 534 16.54 10.53 6.87
N ALA A 535 15.86 10.59 8.02
CA ALA A 535 16.48 11.06 9.27
C ALA A 535 17.58 10.11 9.76
N ARG A 536 17.38 8.79 9.61
CA ARG A 536 18.41 7.80 9.96
C ARG A 536 19.65 7.94 9.08
N THR A 537 19.47 8.11 7.77
CA THR A 537 20.58 8.38 6.83
C THR A 537 21.30 9.68 7.19
N LEU A 538 20.57 10.76 7.42
CA LEU A 538 21.17 12.05 7.78
C LEU A 538 21.90 11.96 9.13
N LYS A 539 21.36 11.25 10.11
CA LYS A 539 22.05 11.03 11.40
C LYS A 539 23.37 10.27 11.21
N ALA A 540 23.39 9.25 10.37
CA ALA A 540 24.64 8.52 10.08
C ALA A 540 25.68 9.44 9.43
N ALA A 541 25.28 10.27 8.46
CA ALA A 541 26.17 11.26 7.85
C ALA A 541 26.70 12.31 8.87
N ILE A 542 25.84 12.77 9.81
CA ILE A 542 26.22 13.68 10.89
C ILE A 542 27.23 13.01 11.85
N LEU A 543 26.98 11.76 12.25
CA LEU A 543 27.89 11.00 13.12
C LEU A 543 29.26 10.82 12.44
N ARG A 544 29.27 10.47 11.15
CA ARG A 544 30.51 10.41 10.36
C ARG A 544 31.25 11.77 10.31
N ALA A 545 30.52 12.87 10.10
CA ALA A 545 31.11 14.21 10.09
C ALA A 545 31.68 14.63 11.46
N LEU A 546 31.17 14.06 12.55
CA LEU A 546 31.67 14.24 13.91
C LEU A 546 32.72 13.17 14.31
N GLU A 547 33.16 12.32 13.39
CA GLU A 547 34.10 11.22 13.63
C GLU A 547 33.63 10.27 14.77
N ARG A 548 32.30 10.05 14.86
CA ARG A 548 31.68 9.14 15.83
C ARG A 548 31.36 7.78 15.19
N ASP A 549 31.32 6.75 16.01
CA ASP A 549 30.94 5.40 15.56
C ASP A 549 29.49 5.35 15.05
N THR A 550 29.29 4.75 13.88
CA THR A 550 28.00 4.60 13.21
C THR A 550 27.50 3.15 13.14
N LYS A 551 28.36 2.19 13.49
CA LYS A 551 28.18 0.76 13.17
C LYS A 551 26.90 0.15 13.76
N SER A 552 26.68 0.30 15.06
CA SER A 552 25.47 -0.24 15.71
C SER A 552 24.20 0.43 15.22
N PHE A 553 24.24 1.74 14.99
CA PHE A 553 23.09 2.51 14.49
C PHE A 553 22.73 2.14 13.05
N LEU A 554 23.72 1.90 12.20
CA LEU A 554 23.51 1.46 10.82
C LEU A 554 23.00 0.02 10.77
N ALA A 555 23.52 -0.88 11.60
CA ALA A 555 23.01 -2.24 11.70
C ALA A 555 21.52 -2.26 12.04
N GLU A 556 21.09 -1.53 13.07
CA GLU A 556 19.69 -1.38 13.43
C GLU A 556 18.86 -0.74 12.31
N SER A 557 19.41 0.27 11.61
CA SER A 557 18.70 0.92 10.49
C SER A 557 18.44 -0.04 9.33
N LEU A 558 19.37 -0.95 9.05
CA LEU A 558 19.25 -1.96 8.01
C LEU A 558 18.38 -3.16 8.41
N GLU A 559 18.17 -3.40 9.70
CA GLU A 559 17.12 -4.32 10.18
C GLU A 559 15.71 -3.74 9.90
N ILE A 560 15.54 -2.42 10.07
CA ILE A 560 14.28 -1.75 9.76
C ILE A 560 14.02 -1.74 8.25
N ASP A 561 15.01 -1.36 7.45
CA ASP A 561 14.91 -1.29 5.99
C ASP A 561 16.20 -1.79 5.32
N PRO A 562 16.27 -3.07 4.91
CA PRO A 562 17.47 -3.64 4.29
C PRO A 562 17.78 -3.07 2.90
N LEU A 563 16.86 -2.31 2.30
CA LEU A 563 17.00 -1.60 1.03
C LEU A 563 17.01 -0.08 1.22
N SER A 564 17.40 0.41 2.41
CA SER A 564 17.66 1.83 2.64
C SER A 564 18.97 2.24 1.98
N MET A 565 18.89 2.76 0.76
CA MET A 565 20.09 3.10 -0.05
C MET A 565 21.02 4.09 0.64
N GLY A 566 20.48 5.01 1.43
CA GLY A 566 21.29 5.97 2.20
C GLY A 566 22.01 5.32 3.38
N CYS A 567 21.35 4.46 4.15
CA CYS A 567 22.01 3.71 5.23
C CYS A 567 23.06 2.72 4.69
N LEU A 568 22.79 2.10 3.54
CA LEU A 568 23.75 1.25 2.82
C LEU A 568 24.97 2.04 2.35
N TYR A 569 24.77 3.28 1.84
CA TYR A 569 25.87 4.17 1.44
C TYR A 569 26.76 4.55 2.64
N GLU A 570 26.16 4.96 3.76
CA GLU A 570 26.92 5.30 4.97
C GLU A 570 27.63 4.07 5.55
N ASN A 571 27.00 2.88 5.48
CA ASN A 571 27.65 1.64 5.89
C ASN A 571 28.84 1.28 4.99
N ALA A 572 28.71 1.43 3.68
CA ALA A 572 29.78 1.21 2.72
C ALA A 572 30.97 2.16 2.94
N LYS A 573 30.69 3.42 3.28
CA LYS A 573 31.75 4.38 3.68
C LYS A 573 32.44 3.96 4.97
N ALA A 574 31.70 3.49 5.98
CA ALA A 574 32.26 3.04 7.25
C ALA A 574 33.11 1.77 7.12
N GLU A 575 32.72 0.86 6.22
CA GLU A 575 33.42 -0.40 5.94
C GLU A 575 34.49 -0.26 4.83
N ASN A 576 34.53 0.87 4.16
CA ASN A 576 35.35 1.14 2.96
C ASN A 576 35.12 0.14 1.82
N ASP A 577 33.85 -0.22 1.61
CA ASP A 577 33.39 -1.16 0.56
C ASP A 577 32.29 -0.53 -0.31
N MET A 578 32.69 0.41 -1.17
CA MET A 578 31.77 1.10 -2.07
C MET A 578 31.26 0.18 -3.19
N ASP A 579 32.00 -0.87 -3.55
CA ASP A 579 31.57 -1.83 -4.57
C ASP A 579 30.32 -2.59 -4.14
N ALA A 580 30.23 -2.96 -2.87
CA ALA A 580 29.05 -3.61 -2.31
C ALA A 580 27.81 -2.71 -2.43
N TRP A 581 27.94 -1.41 -2.14
CA TRP A 581 26.86 -0.44 -2.29
C TRP A 581 26.39 -0.28 -3.75
N VAL A 582 27.35 -0.10 -4.70
CA VAL A 582 27.05 0.04 -6.13
C VAL A 582 26.31 -1.20 -6.65
N ASN A 583 26.69 -2.40 -6.22
CA ASN A 583 26.03 -3.64 -6.60
C ASN A 583 24.55 -3.69 -6.16
N VAL A 584 24.20 -3.11 -5.00
CA VAL A 584 22.81 -3.01 -4.53
C VAL A 584 22.06 -1.90 -5.27
N MET A 585 22.71 -0.75 -5.50
CA MET A 585 22.13 0.37 -6.26
C MET A 585 21.82 0.02 -7.70
N ARG A 586 22.62 -0.87 -8.29
CA ARG A 586 22.48 -1.33 -9.69
C ARG A 586 22.52 -0.16 -10.71
N SER A 587 21.81 -0.32 -11.85
CA SER A 587 21.87 0.64 -12.97
C SER A 587 20.87 1.81 -12.91
N PRO A 588 19.68 1.74 -12.25
CA PRO A 588 18.69 2.79 -12.41
C PRO A 588 19.19 4.15 -11.92
N SER A 589 19.34 5.10 -12.84
CA SER A 589 19.80 6.47 -12.51
C SER A 589 18.91 7.17 -11.48
N HIS A 590 17.63 6.83 -11.44
CA HIS A 590 16.67 7.38 -10.48
C HIS A 590 17.08 7.16 -9.02
N ASN A 591 17.59 5.98 -8.66
CA ASN A 591 18.05 5.70 -7.30
C ASN A 591 19.19 6.65 -6.88
N TYR A 592 20.12 6.95 -7.78
CA TYR A 592 21.23 7.86 -7.53
C TYR A 592 20.77 9.31 -7.42
N LEU A 593 19.80 9.73 -8.26
CA LEU A 593 19.20 11.06 -8.18
C LEU A 593 18.49 11.29 -6.85
N GLU A 594 17.62 10.35 -6.44
CA GLU A 594 16.88 10.45 -5.17
C GLU A 594 17.82 10.49 -3.96
N LEU A 595 18.84 9.63 -3.94
CA LEU A 595 19.80 9.61 -2.85
C LEU A 595 20.64 10.89 -2.82
N SER A 596 21.14 11.36 -3.96
CA SER A 596 21.93 12.59 -4.03
C SER A 596 21.15 13.80 -3.52
N LEU A 597 19.85 13.88 -3.82
CA LEU A 597 18.98 14.96 -3.35
C LEU A 597 18.91 15.05 -1.82
N LEU A 598 18.92 13.92 -1.12
CA LEU A 598 18.94 13.91 0.35
C LEU A 598 20.23 14.60 0.87
N TYR A 599 21.38 14.28 0.30
CA TYR A 599 22.67 14.88 0.69
C TYR A 599 22.78 16.35 0.28
N MET A 600 22.28 16.72 -0.92
CA MET A 600 22.21 18.11 -1.37
C MET A 600 21.40 18.98 -0.40
N LYS A 601 20.23 18.49 0.02
CA LYS A 601 19.34 19.19 0.96
C LYS A 601 20.02 19.51 2.29
N ALA A 602 21.00 18.72 2.70
CA ALA A 602 21.75 18.89 3.95
C ALA A 602 23.15 19.52 3.76
N GLY A 603 23.51 19.92 2.53
CA GLY A 603 24.81 20.55 2.24
C GLY A 603 26.02 19.59 2.22
N PHE A 604 25.77 18.27 2.17
CA PHE A 604 26.81 17.26 1.95
C PHE A 604 27.10 17.12 0.43
N TYR A 605 27.54 18.22 -0.19
CA TYR A 605 27.65 18.28 -1.64
C TYR A 605 28.70 17.34 -2.23
N GLN A 606 29.80 17.04 -1.49
CA GLN A 606 30.78 16.05 -1.95
C GLN A 606 30.17 14.65 -2.01
N ASP A 607 29.39 14.26 -1.00
CA ASP A 607 28.67 12.97 -1.01
C ASP A 607 27.67 12.91 -2.17
N ALA A 608 26.95 14.01 -2.44
CA ALA A 608 26.05 14.10 -3.58
C ALA A 608 26.79 13.95 -4.92
N ALA A 609 27.95 14.58 -5.09
CA ALA A 609 28.79 14.44 -6.27
C ALA A 609 29.28 12.99 -6.46
N ASP A 610 29.79 12.36 -5.39
CA ASP A 610 30.28 10.99 -5.41
C ASP A 610 29.16 10.01 -5.80
N ILE A 611 27.94 10.20 -5.26
CA ILE A 611 26.76 9.38 -5.57
C ILE A 611 26.37 9.54 -7.04
N LEU A 612 26.28 10.76 -7.56
CA LEU A 612 25.93 11.02 -8.95
C LEU A 612 27.01 10.48 -9.92
N GLU A 613 28.29 10.56 -9.55
CA GLU A 613 29.37 10.01 -10.37
C GLU A 613 29.36 8.49 -10.42
N ALA A 614 28.94 7.82 -9.33
CA ALA A 614 28.83 6.37 -9.28
C ALA A 614 27.67 5.81 -10.14
N SER A 615 26.74 6.66 -10.62
CA SER A 615 25.63 6.20 -11.48
C SER A 615 26.14 5.64 -12.82
N PRO A 616 25.87 4.37 -13.16
CA PRO A 616 26.29 3.80 -14.44
C PRO A 616 25.61 4.45 -15.65
N GLU A 617 24.37 4.89 -15.47
CA GLU A 617 23.59 5.60 -16.49
C GLU A 617 23.58 7.09 -16.19
N LYS A 618 24.09 7.88 -17.14
CA LYS A 618 24.02 9.34 -17.08
C LYS A 618 22.84 9.82 -17.91
N THR A 619 21.91 10.48 -17.27
CA THR A 619 20.75 11.12 -17.92
C THR A 619 20.94 12.64 -17.93
N PRO A 620 20.17 13.40 -18.72
CA PRO A 620 20.18 14.86 -18.60
C PRO A 620 20.00 15.36 -17.16
N MET A 621 19.12 14.72 -16.38
CA MET A 621 18.94 15.09 -14.96
C MET A 621 20.18 14.83 -14.12
N THR A 622 20.96 13.78 -14.41
CA THR A 622 22.24 13.53 -13.71
C THR A 622 23.20 14.69 -13.91
N PHE A 623 23.32 15.20 -15.13
CA PHE A 623 24.20 16.33 -15.44
C PHE A 623 23.69 17.65 -14.82
N TYR A 624 22.37 17.90 -14.84
CA TYR A 624 21.80 19.07 -14.15
C TYR A 624 22.05 19.03 -12.64
N TYR A 625 21.91 17.87 -12.01
CA TYR A 625 22.19 17.70 -10.57
C TYR A 625 23.68 17.88 -10.29
N GLN A 626 24.57 17.32 -11.11
CA GLN A 626 26.02 17.55 -11.01
C GLN A 626 26.37 19.03 -11.18
N GLY A 627 25.80 19.70 -12.19
CA GLY A 627 25.98 21.12 -12.41
C GLY A 627 25.58 21.97 -11.20
N PHE A 628 24.45 21.67 -10.58
CA PHE A 628 24.03 22.33 -9.33
C PHE A 628 25.01 22.06 -8.19
N VAL A 629 25.41 20.81 -7.97
CA VAL A 629 26.31 20.41 -6.87
C VAL A 629 27.66 21.10 -7.00
N PHE A 630 28.26 21.10 -8.18
CA PHE A 630 29.57 21.77 -8.41
C PHE A 630 29.47 23.29 -8.24
N THR A 631 28.36 23.90 -8.64
CA THR A 631 28.12 25.33 -8.41
C THR A 631 28.06 25.64 -6.92
N GLU A 632 27.37 24.84 -6.12
CA GLU A 632 27.29 24.98 -4.66
C GLU A 632 28.66 24.75 -3.97
N MET A 633 29.52 23.90 -4.56
CA MET A 633 30.90 23.69 -4.12
C MET A 633 31.86 24.82 -4.56
N GLN A 634 31.36 25.85 -5.26
CA GLN A 634 32.09 26.95 -5.84
C GLN A 634 33.05 26.56 -6.99
N ASP A 635 32.81 25.41 -7.60
CA ASP A 635 33.46 24.99 -8.84
C ASP A 635 32.61 25.37 -10.04
N ASN A 636 32.62 26.67 -10.36
CA ASN A 636 31.76 27.23 -11.41
C ASN A 636 32.14 26.76 -12.82
N GLU A 637 33.39 26.37 -13.06
CA GLU A 637 33.85 25.86 -14.35
C GLU A 637 33.25 24.46 -14.61
N GLU A 638 33.43 23.53 -13.69
CA GLU A 638 32.84 22.18 -13.78
C GLU A 638 31.31 22.24 -13.77
N GLY A 639 30.70 23.07 -12.90
CA GLY A 639 29.28 23.28 -12.84
C GLY A 639 28.68 23.72 -14.18
N CYS A 640 29.33 24.70 -14.84
CA CYS A 640 28.93 25.17 -16.17
C CYS A 640 29.08 24.07 -17.23
N CYS A 641 30.17 23.30 -17.23
CA CYS A 641 30.37 22.18 -18.15
C CYS A 641 29.25 21.16 -18.02
N ARG A 642 28.89 20.76 -16.81
CA ARG A 642 27.82 19.77 -16.57
C ARG A 642 26.45 20.24 -17.02
N PHE A 643 26.12 21.54 -16.87
CA PHE A 643 24.87 22.08 -17.40
C PHE A 643 24.78 22.02 -18.93
N TYR A 644 25.91 22.14 -19.63
CA TYR A 644 25.95 22.01 -21.09
C TYR A 644 25.88 20.57 -21.58
N GLU A 645 26.28 19.60 -20.75
CA GLU A 645 26.18 18.15 -21.07
C GLU A 645 24.74 17.61 -20.91
N GLY A 646 23.91 18.22 -20.05
CA GLY A 646 22.49 17.88 -19.83
C GLY A 646 21.55 18.53 -20.82
#